data_925fd58a538e8eadf767e88650c51aae
#
_entry.id   925fd58a538e8eadf767e88650c51aae
#
_cell.length_a   1.000
_cell.length_b   1.000
_cell.length_c   1.000
_cell.angle_alpha   90.00
_cell.angle_beta   90.00
_cell.angle_gamma   90.00
#
_symmetry.space_group_name_H-M   'P 1'
#
loop_
_entity.id
_entity.type
_entity.pdbx_description
1 polymer ?
#
loop_
_entity_poly.entity_id
_entity_poly.type
_entity_poly.pdbx_seq_one_letter_code
_entity_poly.pdbx_strand_id
1 'polypeptide(L)'
;MRLPDIVGVELTGRAQPGITATDIVLTLTEFLRKEKVVGAYLEFYGEGASSLTLGDRATISNMAPEYGATAAMFSIDQQTIDYLRLTGREDEQIALVETYAKTAGLWSDSLKNAEYERVLRFDLSSVVRTLAGPSNPHRRLPVADLAERGISGVVENEPGRMPDGAVIIAAITSCTNTSNPRNVIAAGLLARNANRAGLTRKPWVKSSLAPGSKAVSLYLDEAGLTEDLEKLGFGVVAFACTTCNGMSGALDPKIQQEIIDRDLYATAVLSGNRNFDGRIHPYAKQAFLASPPLVVAYAIAGTIRFDIERDVLGQDASGRDIRLKDIWPSDEEIDAMVKSAVKPEQFRKVYAPMFGIQDQRRAAVSPLYDWRPMSTYIRRPPYWEGALAGERTLRGMLPLAVLGDNITTDHLSPSNAILMDSAAGEYLHKMGLPEEDFNSYATHRGDHLTAQRATFANPKLFNEMVKNADGTVQQGSLARVEPEGKVMRMWEAIETYMTRKQPLIIVAGADYGQGSSRDWAAKGVRLAGVEAIVAEGFERIHRTNLIGMGVLPLEFKPGVNRKTLGLDGTESYDVIGERKPRADLTLVIHRRDGQTVQVPVTCRLDTAEEVSIYEAGGVLQRFAQDFLEAESAAGADKKAG
;
A
#
# COMPACT_ATOMS: atom_id res chain seq x y z
N MET A 1 -5.34 23.87 -1.29
CA MET A 1 -5.91 22.60 -0.81
C MET A 1 -7.31 22.88 -0.26
N ARG A 2 -8.29 22.04 -0.57
CA ARG A 2 -9.61 22.12 0.06
C ARG A 2 -9.47 21.70 1.54
N LEU A 3 -10.14 22.39 2.44
CA LEU A 3 -10.19 22.01 3.85
C LEU A 3 -10.88 20.64 3.95
N PRO A 4 -10.29 19.66 4.64
CA PRO A 4 -10.91 18.37 4.87
C PRO A 4 -12.00 18.47 5.94
N ASP A 5 -12.95 17.55 5.89
CA ASP A 5 -13.88 17.34 7.00
C ASP A 5 -13.08 16.80 8.20
N ILE A 6 -13.38 17.28 9.42
CA ILE A 6 -12.75 16.79 10.64
C ILE A 6 -13.76 15.92 11.38
N VAL A 7 -13.42 14.64 11.52
CA VAL A 7 -14.28 13.63 12.14
C VAL A 7 -13.69 13.19 13.46
N GLY A 8 -14.43 13.36 14.53
CA GLY A 8 -14.08 12.83 15.85
C GLY A 8 -14.35 11.32 15.92
N VAL A 9 -13.40 10.55 16.40
CA VAL A 9 -13.55 9.10 16.64
C VAL A 9 -13.39 8.84 18.14
N GLU A 10 -14.51 8.68 18.83
CA GLU A 10 -14.54 8.38 20.26
C GLU A 10 -14.26 6.89 20.47
N LEU A 11 -13.12 6.59 21.10
CA LEU A 11 -12.77 5.23 21.51
C LEU A 11 -13.20 5.03 22.96
N THR A 12 -14.02 4.01 23.18
CA THR A 12 -14.52 3.62 24.51
C THR A 12 -14.00 2.24 24.89
N GLY A 13 -14.13 1.88 26.16
CA GLY A 13 -13.70 0.58 26.67
C GLY A 13 -12.18 0.34 26.57
N ARG A 14 -11.80 -0.92 26.75
CA ARG A 14 -10.40 -1.39 26.64
C ARG A 14 -10.34 -2.70 25.87
N ALA A 15 -9.27 -2.92 25.14
CA ALA A 15 -9.02 -4.20 24.48
C ALA A 15 -8.96 -5.34 25.49
N GLN A 16 -9.50 -6.50 25.13
CA GLN A 16 -9.43 -7.70 25.92
C GLN A 16 -7.98 -8.25 25.99
N PRO A 17 -7.61 -8.99 27.03
CA PRO A 17 -6.30 -9.63 27.11
C PRO A 17 -5.98 -10.47 25.86
N GLY A 18 -4.74 -10.39 25.39
CA GLY A 18 -4.25 -11.12 24.21
C GLY A 18 -4.64 -10.48 22.86
N ILE A 19 -5.31 -9.34 22.86
CA ILE A 19 -5.61 -8.55 21.65
C ILE A 19 -4.44 -7.60 21.35
N THR A 20 -3.99 -7.60 20.10
CA THR A 20 -2.87 -6.76 19.66
C THR A 20 -3.34 -5.45 19.04
N ALA A 21 -2.42 -4.46 18.94
CA ALA A 21 -2.68 -3.24 18.19
C ALA A 21 -3.05 -3.51 16.72
N THR A 22 -2.56 -4.59 16.14
CA THR A 22 -2.91 -5.03 14.78
C THR A 22 -4.38 -5.45 14.69
N ASP A 23 -4.88 -6.20 15.65
CA ASP A 23 -6.31 -6.57 15.70
C ASP A 23 -7.20 -5.33 15.79
N ILE A 24 -6.80 -4.34 16.60
CA ILE A 24 -7.52 -3.08 16.75
C ILE A 24 -7.54 -2.33 15.41
N VAL A 25 -6.38 -2.12 14.78
CA VAL A 25 -6.32 -1.32 13.55
C VAL A 25 -7.01 -1.97 12.36
N LEU A 26 -6.95 -3.31 12.23
CA LEU A 26 -7.68 -4.01 11.18
C LEU A 26 -9.20 -3.91 11.37
N THR A 27 -9.67 -3.96 12.62
CA THR A 27 -11.09 -3.78 12.96
C THR A 27 -11.54 -2.33 12.67
N LEU A 28 -10.73 -1.35 13.09
CA LEU A 28 -10.98 0.06 12.79
C LEU A 28 -10.96 0.34 11.29
N THR A 29 -10.09 -0.31 10.53
CA THR A 29 -10.01 -0.14 9.07
C THR A 29 -11.32 -0.56 8.39
N GLU A 30 -11.89 -1.68 8.77
CA GLU A 30 -13.21 -2.10 8.28
C GLU A 30 -14.30 -1.11 8.68
N PHE A 31 -14.34 -0.73 9.96
CA PHE A 31 -15.33 0.19 10.51
C PHE A 31 -15.29 1.54 9.80
N LEU A 32 -14.11 2.17 9.72
CA LEU A 32 -13.93 3.49 9.12
C LEU A 32 -14.22 3.51 7.61
N ARG A 33 -13.91 2.42 6.88
CA ARG A 33 -14.32 2.29 5.47
C ARG A 33 -15.84 2.25 5.32
N LYS A 34 -16.55 1.53 6.17
CA LYS A 34 -18.02 1.51 6.20
C LYS A 34 -18.61 2.88 6.49
N GLU A 35 -17.95 3.64 7.36
CA GLU A 35 -18.33 5.01 7.72
C GLU A 35 -17.92 6.07 6.67
N LYS A 36 -17.28 5.68 5.57
CA LYS A 36 -16.94 6.56 4.43
C LYS A 36 -16.14 7.80 4.84
N VAL A 37 -15.05 7.61 5.56
CA VAL A 37 -14.15 8.70 6.01
C VAL A 37 -13.11 9.12 4.96
N VAL A 38 -13.29 8.72 3.71
CA VAL A 38 -12.32 9.02 2.64
C VAL A 38 -12.10 10.53 2.51
N GLY A 39 -10.84 10.95 2.63
CA GLY A 39 -10.43 12.35 2.55
C GLY A 39 -10.55 13.13 3.85
N ALA A 40 -11.19 12.61 4.90
CA ALA A 40 -11.33 13.29 6.19
C ALA A 40 -10.01 13.32 7.00
N TYR A 41 -9.93 14.24 7.95
CA TYR A 41 -9.02 14.18 9.08
C TYR A 41 -9.75 13.51 10.24
N LEU A 42 -9.10 12.51 10.86
CA LEU A 42 -9.65 11.83 12.02
C LEU A 42 -8.92 12.26 13.29
N GLU A 43 -9.67 12.56 14.33
CA GLU A 43 -9.14 12.79 15.67
C GLU A 43 -9.68 11.73 16.63
N PHE A 44 -8.78 10.86 17.10
CA PHE A 44 -9.11 9.81 18.06
C PHE A 44 -9.02 10.36 19.48
N TYR A 45 -10.07 10.17 20.27
CA TYR A 45 -10.17 10.64 21.65
C TYR A 45 -10.99 9.67 22.53
N GLY A 46 -11.21 10.02 23.77
CA GLY A 46 -11.96 9.22 24.72
C GLY A 46 -11.07 8.36 25.63
N GLU A 47 -11.69 7.65 26.56
CA GLU A 47 -11.00 6.82 27.55
C GLU A 47 -10.25 5.65 26.89
N GLY A 48 -10.81 5.08 25.83
CA GLY A 48 -10.18 4.05 25.04
C GLY A 48 -8.89 4.54 24.39
N ALA A 49 -8.88 5.74 23.82
CA ALA A 49 -7.67 6.34 23.23
C ALA A 49 -6.57 6.55 24.28
N SER A 50 -6.93 6.98 25.48
CA SER A 50 -6.00 7.17 26.60
C SER A 50 -5.42 5.86 27.14
N SER A 51 -6.12 4.73 26.94
CA SER A 51 -5.66 3.41 27.36
C SER A 51 -4.59 2.81 26.42
N LEU A 52 -4.47 3.32 25.19
CA LEU A 52 -3.51 2.86 24.19
C LEU A 52 -2.13 3.47 24.40
N THR A 53 -1.08 2.67 24.27
CA THR A 53 0.30 3.18 24.24
C THR A 53 0.53 4.02 22.99
N LEU A 54 1.59 4.83 22.97
CA LEU A 54 1.92 5.59 21.75
C LEU A 54 2.21 4.66 20.57
N GLY A 55 2.82 3.50 20.80
CA GLY A 55 3.05 2.47 19.77
C GLY A 55 1.74 1.96 19.14
N ASP A 56 0.71 1.73 19.96
CA ASP A 56 -0.61 1.31 19.49
C ASP A 56 -1.29 2.43 18.67
N ARG A 57 -1.24 3.67 19.15
CA ARG A 57 -1.75 4.85 18.43
C ARG A 57 -1.03 5.06 17.09
N ALA A 58 0.29 4.90 17.07
CA ALA A 58 1.09 5.00 15.85
C ALA A 58 0.71 3.91 14.84
N THR A 59 0.42 2.68 15.30
CA THR A 59 -0.08 1.59 14.47
C THR A 59 -1.41 1.96 13.81
N ILE A 60 -2.33 2.56 14.55
CA ILE A 60 -3.63 3.02 14.04
C ILE A 60 -3.44 4.16 13.02
N SER A 61 -2.68 5.19 13.38
CA SER A 61 -2.47 6.37 12.53
C SER A 61 -1.75 6.04 11.22
N ASN A 62 -0.82 5.08 11.25
CA ASN A 62 -0.05 4.67 10.07
C ASN A 62 -0.94 4.04 8.98
N MET A 63 -2.06 3.43 9.35
CA MET A 63 -3.00 2.84 8.41
C MET A 63 -4.10 3.81 7.91
N ALA A 64 -3.92 5.13 8.09
CA ALA A 64 -4.85 6.13 7.56
C ALA A 64 -5.15 5.95 6.06
N PRO A 65 -4.17 5.69 5.18
CA PRO A 65 -4.44 5.42 3.78
C PRO A 65 -5.31 4.18 3.54
N GLU A 66 -5.20 3.14 4.38
CA GLU A 66 -5.96 1.91 4.23
C GLU A 66 -7.44 2.11 4.54
N TYR A 67 -7.79 2.93 5.52
CA TYR A 67 -9.20 3.32 5.74
C TYR A 67 -9.62 4.58 4.97
N GLY A 68 -8.72 5.20 4.21
CA GLY A 68 -9.03 6.28 3.27
C GLY A 68 -8.94 7.68 3.86
N ALA A 69 -8.57 7.84 5.12
CA ALA A 69 -8.41 9.16 5.73
C ALA A 69 -7.15 9.90 5.23
N THR A 70 -7.18 11.21 5.28
CA THR A 70 -6.03 12.05 4.95
C THR A 70 -5.00 12.05 6.07
N ALA A 71 -5.47 12.12 7.30
CA ALA A 71 -4.67 12.04 8.51
C ALA A 71 -5.48 11.38 9.64
N ALA A 72 -4.77 10.82 10.60
CA ALA A 72 -5.34 10.23 11.80
C ALA A 72 -4.46 10.63 12.99
N MET A 73 -5.05 11.34 13.93
CA MET A 73 -4.34 12.01 15.00
C MET A 73 -4.86 11.57 16.36
N PHE A 74 -3.96 11.55 17.32
CA PHE A 74 -4.28 11.42 18.74
C PHE A 74 -3.81 12.66 19.49
N SER A 75 -4.47 12.99 20.58
CA SER A 75 -4.04 14.08 21.45
C SER A 75 -2.71 13.78 22.12
N ILE A 76 -1.99 14.84 22.47
CA ILE A 76 -0.77 14.75 23.27
C ILE A 76 -1.17 14.56 24.74
N ASP A 77 -0.61 13.52 25.37
CA ASP A 77 -0.85 13.19 26.80
C ASP A 77 0.39 12.56 27.44
N GLN A 78 0.23 11.96 28.61
CA GLN A 78 1.30 11.32 29.34
C GLN A 78 1.97 10.18 28.54
N GLN A 79 1.22 9.43 27.74
CA GLN A 79 1.78 8.38 26.88
C GLN A 79 2.78 8.94 25.86
N THR A 80 2.54 10.15 25.36
CA THR A 80 3.49 10.84 24.47
C THR A 80 4.79 11.17 25.21
N ILE A 81 4.70 11.67 26.43
CA ILE A 81 5.87 12.01 27.27
C ILE A 81 6.69 10.76 27.61
N ASP A 82 6.01 9.68 27.99
CA ASP A 82 6.65 8.41 28.32
C ASP A 82 7.39 7.81 27.11
N TYR A 83 6.81 7.93 25.91
CA TYR A 83 7.46 7.51 24.68
C TYR A 83 8.70 8.37 24.35
N LEU A 84 8.65 9.68 24.55
CA LEU A 84 9.82 10.54 24.34
C LEU A 84 10.99 10.13 25.26
N ARG A 85 10.71 9.80 26.53
CA ARG A 85 11.71 9.25 27.46
C ARG A 85 12.24 7.90 26.97
N LEU A 86 11.35 6.99 26.63
CA LEU A 86 11.70 5.64 26.15
C LEU A 86 12.62 5.69 24.92
N THR A 87 12.38 6.64 24.02
CA THR A 87 13.15 6.80 22.78
C THR A 87 14.36 7.73 22.91
N GLY A 88 14.74 8.11 24.14
CA GLY A 88 15.99 8.77 24.45
C GLY A 88 16.06 10.25 24.17
N ARG A 89 14.91 10.96 24.20
CA ARG A 89 14.91 12.44 24.13
C ARG A 89 15.44 13.03 25.42
N GLU A 90 16.09 14.19 25.31
CA GLU A 90 16.65 14.90 26.47
C GLU A 90 15.52 15.50 27.34
N ASP A 91 15.75 15.56 28.64
CA ASP A 91 14.73 16.03 29.61
C ASP A 91 14.26 17.47 29.32
N GLU A 92 15.16 18.35 28.87
CA GLU A 92 14.81 19.72 28.47
C GLU A 92 13.83 19.74 27.28
N GLN A 93 14.06 18.89 26.28
CA GLN A 93 13.16 18.79 25.14
C GLN A 93 11.80 18.22 25.56
N ILE A 94 11.78 17.24 26.43
CA ILE A 94 10.54 16.64 26.97
C ILE A 94 9.74 17.69 27.74
N ALA A 95 10.40 18.45 28.64
CA ALA A 95 9.75 19.53 29.40
C ALA A 95 9.21 20.63 28.48
N LEU A 96 9.94 20.96 27.41
CA LEU A 96 9.49 21.93 26.40
C LEU A 96 8.24 21.44 25.69
N VAL A 97 8.21 20.19 25.23
CA VAL A 97 7.04 19.60 24.54
C VAL A 97 5.82 19.59 25.46
N GLU A 98 5.99 19.16 26.71
CA GLU A 98 4.89 19.11 27.69
C GLU A 98 4.34 20.50 27.98
N THR A 99 5.22 21.46 28.29
CA THR A 99 4.85 22.84 28.60
C THR A 99 4.16 23.51 27.42
N TYR A 100 4.73 23.36 26.22
CA TYR A 100 4.15 23.93 25.01
C TYR A 100 2.77 23.34 24.71
N ALA A 101 2.62 22.01 24.76
CA ALA A 101 1.35 21.35 24.49
C ALA A 101 0.25 21.78 25.47
N LYS A 102 0.58 21.92 26.76
CA LYS A 102 -0.36 22.41 27.77
C LYS A 102 -0.74 23.88 27.57
N THR A 103 0.24 24.74 27.29
CA THR A 103 0.02 26.18 27.10
C THR A 103 -0.73 26.48 25.80
N ALA A 104 -0.44 25.75 24.73
CA ALA A 104 -1.08 25.92 23.42
C ALA A 104 -2.46 25.24 23.30
N GLY A 105 -2.95 24.58 24.38
CA GLY A 105 -4.24 23.89 24.36
C GLY A 105 -4.26 22.60 23.51
N LEU A 106 -3.10 21.98 23.28
CA LEU A 106 -2.96 20.73 22.50
C LEU A 106 -2.93 19.48 23.40
N TRP A 107 -2.92 19.66 24.71
CA TRP A 107 -2.96 18.57 25.68
C TRP A 107 -4.36 17.96 25.75
N SER A 108 -4.45 16.65 25.96
CA SER A 108 -5.70 15.88 25.92
C SER A 108 -6.84 16.48 26.75
N ASP A 109 -6.52 17.04 27.93
CA ASP A 109 -7.53 17.68 28.81
C ASP A 109 -8.18 18.91 28.19
N SER A 110 -7.44 19.66 27.36
CA SER A 110 -7.95 20.85 26.68
C SER A 110 -8.90 20.50 25.52
N LEU A 111 -8.84 19.26 25.02
CA LEU A 111 -9.62 18.82 23.87
C LEU A 111 -10.93 18.09 24.23
N LYS A 112 -11.22 17.94 25.54
CA LYS A 112 -12.42 17.21 26.01
C LYS A 112 -13.75 17.81 25.52
N ASN A 113 -13.77 19.09 25.19
CA ASN A 113 -14.95 19.80 24.72
C ASN A 113 -14.84 20.20 23.24
N ALA A 114 -13.96 19.55 22.49
CA ALA A 114 -13.86 19.81 21.05
C ALA A 114 -15.16 19.38 20.34
N GLU A 115 -15.66 20.26 19.47
CA GLU A 115 -16.84 19.99 18.65
C GLU A 115 -16.39 19.51 17.27
N TYR A 116 -16.97 18.42 16.80
CA TYR A 116 -16.71 17.84 15.49
C TYR A 116 -17.95 17.89 14.62
N GLU A 117 -17.78 18.07 13.34
CA GLU A 117 -18.86 18.02 12.36
C GLU A 117 -19.58 16.66 12.38
N ARG A 118 -18.81 15.58 12.61
CA ARG A 118 -19.31 14.22 12.77
C ARG A 118 -18.53 13.47 13.83
N VAL A 119 -19.24 12.70 14.65
CA VAL A 119 -18.62 11.84 15.68
C VAL A 119 -18.96 10.39 15.38
N LEU A 120 -17.92 9.55 15.33
CA LEU A 120 -18.01 8.10 15.28
C LEU A 120 -17.64 7.53 16.64
N ARG A 121 -18.31 6.44 17.06
CA ARG A 121 -18.03 5.74 18.32
C ARG A 121 -17.60 4.32 18.06
N PHE A 122 -16.54 3.91 18.75
CA PHE A 122 -15.99 2.58 18.62
C PHE A 122 -15.57 2.03 19.98
N ASP A 123 -16.07 0.84 20.31
CA ASP A 123 -15.76 0.17 21.58
C ASP A 123 -14.59 -0.82 21.37
N LEU A 124 -13.46 -0.54 22.02
CA LEU A 124 -12.26 -1.39 21.98
C LEU A 124 -12.51 -2.79 22.59
N SER A 125 -13.46 -2.92 23.52
CA SER A 125 -13.79 -4.22 24.13
C SER A 125 -14.44 -5.21 23.14
N SER A 126 -14.96 -4.71 22.03
CA SER A 126 -15.56 -5.53 20.95
C SER A 126 -14.52 -6.17 20.02
N VAL A 127 -13.26 -5.77 20.10
CA VAL A 127 -12.21 -6.25 19.21
C VAL A 127 -11.84 -7.69 19.59
N VAL A 128 -11.78 -8.55 18.57
CA VAL A 128 -11.36 -9.94 18.70
C VAL A 128 -10.14 -10.18 17.81
N ARG A 129 -9.41 -11.27 18.05
CA ARG A 129 -8.28 -11.67 17.23
C ARG A 129 -8.75 -11.84 15.77
N THR A 130 -7.99 -11.24 14.85
CA THR A 130 -8.50 -11.06 13.50
C THR A 130 -7.40 -11.17 12.44
N LEU A 131 -7.80 -11.53 11.23
CA LEU A 131 -7.05 -11.36 9.99
C LEU A 131 -7.74 -10.31 9.12
N ALA A 132 -7.06 -9.84 8.08
CA ALA A 132 -7.72 -9.14 6.99
C ALA A 132 -7.30 -9.73 5.64
N GLY A 133 -8.28 -10.02 4.80
CA GLY A 133 -8.03 -10.60 3.49
C GLY A 133 -9.24 -11.31 2.90
N PRO A 134 -9.01 -12.05 1.79
CA PRO A 134 -7.69 -12.40 1.20
C PRO A 134 -7.00 -11.31 0.39
N SER A 135 -7.66 -10.24 -0.02
CA SER A 135 -7.12 -9.32 -1.03
C SER A 135 -7.25 -7.85 -0.65
N ASN A 136 -7.69 -7.55 0.57
CA ASN A 136 -7.98 -6.17 0.95
C ASN A 136 -7.84 -5.95 2.46
N PRO A 137 -7.20 -4.84 2.91
CA PRO A 137 -6.99 -4.55 4.32
C PRO A 137 -8.29 -4.34 5.13
N HIS A 138 -9.35 -3.90 4.50
CA HIS A 138 -10.64 -3.66 5.15
C HIS A 138 -11.60 -4.86 5.11
N ARG A 139 -11.18 -6.00 4.55
CA ARG A 139 -11.91 -7.26 4.63
C ARG A 139 -11.51 -8.02 5.89
N ARG A 140 -11.96 -7.51 7.02
CA ARG A 140 -11.69 -8.13 8.31
C ARG A 140 -12.40 -9.48 8.48
N LEU A 141 -11.69 -10.41 9.10
CA LEU A 141 -12.13 -11.77 9.38
C LEU A 141 -11.75 -12.12 10.83
N PRO A 142 -12.72 -12.20 11.76
CA PRO A 142 -12.44 -12.80 13.06
C PRO A 142 -11.86 -14.20 12.88
N VAL A 143 -10.80 -14.52 13.61
CA VAL A 143 -10.11 -15.80 13.44
C VAL A 143 -11.05 -16.98 13.77
N ALA A 144 -11.99 -16.77 14.69
CA ALA A 144 -13.00 -17.76 15.04
C ALA A 144 -13.99 -18.07 13.91
N ASP A 145 -14.17 -17.16 12.94
CA ASP A 145 -15.17 -17.26 11.87
C ASP A 145 -14.58 -17.76 10.55
N LEU A 146 -13.29 -18.09 10.49
CA LEU A 146 -12.61 -18.47 9.23
C LEU A 146 -13.22 -19.73 8.59
N ALA A 147 -13.70 -20.68 9.38
CA ALA A 147 -14.38 -21.89 8.88
C ALA A 147 -15.73 -21.54 8.22
N GLU A 148 -16.52 -20.68 8.82
CA GLU A 148 -17.81 -20.23 8.29
C GLU A 148 -17.64 -19.42 6.99
N ARG A 149 -16.49 -18.78 6.83
CA ARG A 149 -16.12 -18.03 5.61
C ARG A 149 -15.48 -18.90 4.54
N GLY A 150 -15.34 -20.22 4.77
CA GLY A 150 -14.73 -21.16 3.83
C GLY A 150 -13.22 -20.98 3.66
N ILE A 151 -12.53 -20.30 4.59
CA ILE A 151 -11.10 -20.06 4.55
C ILE A 151 -10.36 -21.17 5.28
N SER A 152 -10.71 -21.46 6.54
CA SER A 152 -10.24 -22.66 7.23
C SER A 152 -11.17 -23.85 6.97
N GLY A 153 -10.67 -25.06 7.11
CA GLY A 153 -11.42 -26.28 6.83
C GLY A 153 -10.59 -27.53 7.06
N VAL A 154 -10.95 -28.62 6.40
CA VAL A 154 -10.18 -29.86 6.50
C VAL A 154 -8.83 -29.70 5.80
N VAL A 155 -7.75 -29.93 6.52
CA VAL A 155 -6.40 -29.96 5.97
C VAL A 155 -6.11 -31.36 5.45
N GLU A 156 -6.05 -31.50 4.12
CA GLU A 156 -5.59 -32.75 3.49
C GLU A 156 -4.06 -32.78 3.56
N ASN A 157 -3.53 -33.60 4.45
CA ASN A 157 -2.11 -33.80 4.62
C ASN A 157 -1.65 -35.04 3.85
N GLU A 158 -1.09 -34.86 2.68
CA GLU A 158 -0.32 -35.90 2.01
C GLU A 158 1.16 -35.77 2.44
N PRO A 159 1.78 -36.85 2.97
CA PRO A 159 3.18 -36.81 3.37
C PRO A 159 4.09 -36.33 2.24
N GLY A 160 4.90 -35.30 2.52
CA GLY A 160 5.87 -34.74 1.56
C GLY A 160 5.30 -33.78 0.52
N ARG A 161 4.01 -33.41 0.61
CA ARG A 161 3.37 -32.43 -0.29
C ARG A 161 2.84 -31.24 0.47
N MET A 162 2.80 -30.08 -0.22
CA MET A 162 2.14 -28.89 0.32
C MET A 162 0.61 -29.09 0.34
N PRO A 163 -0.07 -28.73 1.45
CA PRO A 163 -1.54 -28.75 1.51
C PRO A 163 -2.14 -27.61 0.66
N ASP A 164 -3.43 -27.70 0.34
CA ASP A 164 -4.17 -26.57 -0.21
C ASP A 164 -4.16 -25.39 0.78
N GLY A 165 -4.10 -24.17 0.27
CA GLY A 165 -3.95 -22.99 1.10
C GLY A 165 -2.59 -22.88 1.80
N ALA A 166 -1.56 -23.60 1.33
CA ALA A 166 -0.22 -23.60 1.94
C ALA A 166 0.30 -22.18 2.13
N VAL A 167 0.76 -21.87 3.35
CA VAL A 167 1.44 -20.63 3.65
C VAL A 167 2.87 -20.72 3.11
N ILE A 168 3.12 -20.12 1.95
CA ILE A 168 4.44 -20.10 1.31
C ILE A 168 5.32 -18.95 1.77
N ILE A 169 4.70 -17.88 2.30
CA ILE A 169 5.37 -16.70 2.85
C ILE A 169 4.73 -16.36 4.20
N ALA A 170 5.57 -16.27 5.24
CA ALA A 170 5.20 -15.74 6.54
C ALA A 170 6.17 -14.61 6.90
N ALA A 171 5.71 -13.35 6.90
CA ALA A 171 6.60 -12.21 7.05
C ALA A 171 6.18 -11.27 8.19
N ILE A 172 7.07 -11.05 9.14
CA ILE A 172 6.98 -9.93 10.09
C ILE A 172 7.66 -8.75 9.42
N THR A 173 6.85 -7.81 8.94
CA THR A 173 7.32 -6.72 8.09
C THR A 173 6.52 -5.45 8.36
N SER A 174 6.98 -4.33 7.78
CA SER A 174 6.36 -3.03 7.85
C SER A 174 6.71 -2.21 9.09
N CYS A 175 6.89 -0.93 8.86
CA CYS A 175 7.06 0.07 9.91
C CYS A 175 5.85 0.18 10.86
N THR A 176 4.64 -0.18 10.41
CA THR A 176 3.41 -0.11 11.21
C THR A 176 3.47 -1.03 12.42
N ASN A 177 3.79 -2.30 12.21
CA ASN A 177 3.76 -3.32 13.26
C ASN A 177 5.09 -3.46 14.00
N THR A 178 6.22 -3.29 13.30
CA THR A 178 7.54 -3.47 13.90
C THR A 178 8.01 -2.26 14.71
N SER A 179 7.44 -1.08 14.51
CA SER A 179 7.71 0.10 15.33
C SER A 179 7.03 0.07 16.70
N ASN A 180 6.05 -0.81 16.89
CA ASN A 180 5.41 -1.06 18.18
C ASN A 180 6.16 -2.21 18.90
N PRO A 181 6.91 -1.93 19.99
CA PRO A 181 7.68 -2.95 20.69
C PRO A 181 6.83 -4.11 21.21
N ARG A 182 5.59 -3.83 21.66
CA ARG A 182 4.68 -4.87 22.15
C ARG A 182 4.39 -5.93 21.09
N ASN A 183 4.14 -5.51 19.84
CA ASN A 183 3.83 -6.43 18.75
C ASN A 183 5.00 -7.37 18.41
N VAL A 184 6.21 -6.82 18.33
CA VAL A 184 7.40 -7.59 17.94
C VAL A 184 7.87 -8.47 19.06
N ILE A 185 7.85 -7.98 20.31
CA ILE A 185 8.19 -8.77 21.50
C ILE A 185 7.18 -9.90 21.68
N ALA A 186 5.88 -9.68 21.48
CA ALA A 186 4.87 -10.73 21.51
C ALA A 186 5.18 -11.85 20.49
N ALA A 187 5.60 -11.49 19.27
CA ALA A 187 6.02 -12.48 18.27
C ALA A 187 7.25 -13.28 18.71
N GLY A 188 8.25 -12.61 19.29
CA GLY A 188 9.45 -13.24 19.83
C GLY A 188 9.17 -14.18 21.01
N LEU A 189 8.29 -13.77 21.93
CA LEU A 189 7.86 -14.59 23.05
C LEU A 189 7.06 -15.81 22.59
N LEU A 190 6.16 -15.65 21.60
CA LEU A 190 5.45 -16.77 21.00
C LEU A 190 6.44 -17.75 20.34
N ALA A 191 7.44 -17.24 19.60
CA ALA A 191 8.49 -18.08 19.01
C ALA A 191 9.27 -18.84 20.07
N ARG A 192 9.64 -18.20 21.19
CA ARG A 192 10.28 -18.84 22.35
C ARG A 192 9.43 -19.96 22.94
N ASN A 193 8.15 -19.70 23.16
CA ASN A 193 7.23 -20.69 23.71
C ASN A 193 7.04 -21.87 22.76
N ALA A 194 6.92 -21.61 21.45
CA ALA A 194 6.84 -22.63 20.41
C ALA A 194 8.12 -23.51 20.38
N ASN A 195 9.31 -22.90 20.40
CA ASN A 195 10.58 -23.61 20.42
C ASN A 195 10.71 -24.50 21.67
N ARG A 196 10.30 -23.99 22.84
CA ARG A 196 10.28 -24.78 24.10
C ARG A 196 9.32 -25.97 24.03
N ALA A 197 8.23 -25.82 23.29
CA ALA A 197 7.27 -26.91 23.02
C ALA A 197 7.73 -27.85 21.88
N GLY A 198 8.91 -27.62 21.28
CA GLY A 198 9.43 -28.44 20.18
C GLY A 198 8.76 -28.21 18.83
N LEU A 199 7.97 -27.15 18.70
CA LEU A 199 7.32 -26.79 17.44
C LEU A 199 8.31 -26.16 16.46
N THR A 200 8.12 -26.45 15.17
CA THR A 200 8.91 -25.88 14.07
C THR A 200 8.01 -25.33 12.97
N ARG A 201 8.52 -24.37 12.16
CA ARG A 201 7.82 -23.96 10.96
C ARG A 201 7.78 -25.08 9.92
N LYS A 202 6.79 -25.05 9.05
CA LYS A 202 6.74 -26.02 7.94
C LYS A 202 7.84 -25.74 6.90
N PRO A 203 8.40 -26.77 6.25
CA PRO A 203 9.57 -26.64 5.38
C PRO A 203 9.31 -25.79 4.12
N TRP A 204 8.07 -25.69 3.66
CA TRP A 204 7.69 -24.87 2.50
C TRP A 204 7.47 -23.39 2.83
N VAL A 205 7.48 -23.01 4.12
CA VAL A 205 7.24 -21.63 4.53
C VAL A 205 8.54 -20.83 4.46
N LYS A 206 8.57 -19.80 3.66
CA LYS A 206 9.62 -18.77 3.66
C LYS A 206 9.28 -17.73 4.73
N SER A 207 9.97 -17.79 5.87
CA SER A 207 9.80 -16.80 6.94
C SER A 207 10.81 -15.67 6.80
N SER A 208 10.45 -14.46 7.25
CA SER A 208 11.36 -13.31 7.29
C SER A 208 10.95 -12.29 8.35
N LEU A 209 11.95 -11.54 8.85
CA LEU A 209 11.77 -10.38 9.71
C LEU A 209 12.40 -9.16 9.02
N ALA A 210 11.63 -8.11 8.82
CA ALA A 210 12.11 -6.85 8.25
C ALA A 210 11.65 -5.67 9.12
N PRO A 211 12.42 -5.33 10.17
CA PRO A 211 12.07 -4.23 11.05
C PRO A 211 12.15 -2.86 10.35
N GLY A 212 11.36 -1.89 10.80
CA GLY A 212 11.44 -0.51 10.34
C GLY A 212 12.67 0.26 10.83
N SER A 213 13.36 -0.24 11.85
CA SER A 213 14.53 0.41 12.47
C SER A 213 15.51 -0.61 13.03
N LYS A 214 16.82 -0.28 13.00
CA LYS A 214 17.85 -1.04 13.70
C LYS A 214 17.67 -1.10 15.22
N ALA A 215 16.97 -0.12 15.82
CA ALA A 215 16.64 -0.15 17.24
C ALA A 215 15.82 -1.40 17.61
N VAL A 216 14.98 -1.89 16.70
CA VAL A 216 14.20 -3.12 16.91
C VAL A 216 15.09 -4.34 17.11
N SER A 217 16.12 -4.51 16.28
CA SER A 217 17.09 -5.61 16.46
C SER A 217 17.80 -5.51 17.80
N LEU A 218 18.20 -4.30 18.23
CA LEU A 218 18.92 -4.11 19.49
C LEU A 218 18.06 -4.52 20.70
N TYR A 219 16.76 -4.19 20.74
CA TYR A 219 15.96 -4.60 21.87
C TYR A 219 15.47 -6.06 21.77
N LEU A 220 15.38 -6.64 20.57
CA LEU A 220 15.16 -8.10 20.43
C LEU A 220 16.37 -8.90 20.92
N ASP A 221 17.60 -8.44 20.65
CA ASP A 221 18.83 -9.03 21.16
C ASP A 221 18.89 -8.90 22.68
N GLU A 222 18.59 -7.73 23.25
CA GLU A 222 18.53 -7.50 24.70
C GLU A 222 17.48 -8.40 25.38
N ALA A 223 16.33 -8.62 24.72
CA ALA A 223 15.29 -9.53 25.19
C ALA A 223 15.68 -11.03 25.04
N GLY A 224 16.78 -11.33 24.33
CA GLY A 224 17.18 -12.70 23.97
C GLY A 224 16.19 -13.40 23.05
N LEU A 225 15.44 -12.66 22.21
CA LEU A 225 14.38 -13.19 21.34
C LEU A 225 14.81 -13.40 19.90
N THR A 226 15.95 -12.83 19.49
CA THR A 226 16.46 -12.95 18.11
C THR A 226 16.68 -14.41 17.73
N GLU A 227 17.39 -15.18 18.56
CA GLU A 227 17.66 -16.59 18.30
C GLU A 227 16.37 -17.43 18.21
N ASP A 228 15.37 -17.13 19.05
CA ASP A 228 14.09 -17.84 19.04
C ASP A 228 13.31 -17.58 17.74
N LEU A 229 13.34 -16.35 17.23
CA LEU A 229 12.75 -15.99 15.94
C LEU A 229 13.50 -16.66 14.77
N GLU A 230 14.85 -16.65 14.81
CA GLU A 230 15.70 -17.26 13.77
C GLU A 230 15.51 -18.76 13.66
N LYS A 231 15.30 -19.47 14.77
CA LYS A 231 14.98 -20.92 14.79
C LYS A 231 13.70 -21.24 13.99
N LEU A 232 12.75 -20.33 13.95
CA LEU A 232 11.54 -20.44 13.12
C LEU A 232 11.70 -19.76 11.74
N GLY A 233 12.93 -19.38 11.37
CA GLY A 233 13.27 -18.80 10.07
C GLY A 233 12.99 -17.31 9.94
N PHE A 234 12.63 -16.61 11.04
CA PHE A 234 12.41 -15.16 11.05
C PHE A 234 13.71 -14.39 11.31
N GLY A 235 14.73 -14.63 10.47
CA GLY A 235 15.94 -13.82 10.47
C GLY A 235 15.70 -12.44 9.88
N VAL A 236 16.51 -11.45 10.30
CA VAL A 236 16.46 -10.09 9.79
C VAL A 236 17.02 -10.05 8.37
N VAL A 237 16.17 -9.73 7.38
CA VAL A 237 16.56 -9.67 5.96
C VAL A 237 16.85 -8.25 5.50
N ALA A 238 16.24 -7.24 6.10
CA ALA A 238 16.47 -5.82 5.83
C ALA A 238 15.80 -4.95 6.90
N PHE A 239 16.15 -3.66 6.91
CA PHE A 239 15.46 -2.63 7.69
C PHE A 239 14.63 -1.76 6.74
N ALA A 240 13.55 -2.33 6.19
CA ALA A 240 12.73 -1.69 5.16
C ALA A 240 11.37 -2.37 5.01
N CYS A 241 10.49 -1.75 4.22
CA CYS A 241 9.27 -2.38 3.71
C CYS A 241 9.64 -3.39 2.61
N THR A 242 9.88 -4.63 2.96
CA THR A 242 10.24 -5.72 2.02
C THR A 242 8.99 -6.44 1.48
N THR A 243 8.54 -7.49 2.15
CA THR A 243 7.41 -8.33 1.72
C THR A 243 6.12 -7.53 1.51
N CYS A 244 5.81 -6.55 2.37
CA CYS A 244 4.64 -5.69 2.20
C CYS A 244 4.65 -4.89 0.87
N ASN A 245 5.80 -4.78 0.22
CA ASN A 245 5.96 -4.13 -1.09
C ASN A 245 6.33 -5.11 -2.21
N GLY A 246 6.12 -6.41 -2.00
CA GLY A 246 6.37 -7.45 -3.00
C GLY A 246 7.84 -7.84 -3.19
N MET A 247 8.70 -7.50 -2.23
CA MET A 247 10.14 -7.82 -2.26
C MET A 247 10.46 -8.98 -1.31
N SER A 248 9.73 -10.09 -1.44
CA SER A 248 9.94 -11.30 -0.64
C SER A 248 11.13 -12.15 -1.13
N GLY A 249 11.69 -11.81 -2.29
CA GLY A 249 12.70 -12.62 -2.98
C GLY A 249 12.15 -13.91 -3.57
N ALA A 250 12.99 -14.66 -4.29
CA ALA A 250 12.59 -15.91 -4.92
C ALA A 250 12.19 -16.99 -3.90
N LEU A 251 11.26 -17.84 -4.27
CA LEU A 251 10.94 -19.09 -3.54
C LEU A 251 11.99 -20.16 -3.85
N ASP A 252 12.04 -21.20 -3.03
CA ASP A 252 12.76 -22.42 -3.37
C ASP A 252 12.21 -22.97 -4.71
N PRO A 253 13.08 -23.32 -5.68
CA PRO A 253 12.62 -23.77 -7.00
C PRO A 253 11.67 -24.97 -6.96
N LYS A 254 11.85 -25.91 -6.02
CA LYS A 254 10.97 -27.07 -5.86
C LYS A 254 9.58 -26.66 -5.38
N ILE A 255 9.51 -25.72 -4.42
CA ILE A 255 8.25 -25.17 -3.92
C ILE A 255 7.54 -24.41 -5.03
N GLN A 256 8.27 -23.57 -5.75
CA GLN A 256 7.72 -22.84 -6.89
C GLN A 256 7.16 -23.78 -7.96
N GLN A 257 7.89 -24.84 -8.32
CA GLN A 257 7.46 -25.80 -9.31
C GLN A 257 6.21 -26.57 -8.86
N GLU A 258 6.14 -27.00 -7.58
CA GLU A 258 4.95 -27.67 -7.05
C GLU A 258 3.71 -26.77 -7.09
N ILE A 259 3.85 -25.47 -6.82
CA ILE A 259 2.74 -24.49 -6.92
C ILE A 259 2.23 -24.42 -8.36
N ILE A 260 3.14 -24.38 -9.34
CA ILE A 260 2.80 -24.28 -10.76
C ILE A 260 2.12 -25.57 -11.25
N ASP A 261 2.73 -26.73 -11.00
CA ASP A 261 2.28 -28.04 -11.50
C ASP A 261 0.88 -28.40 -10.97
N ARG A 262 0.56 -28.00 -9.74
CA ARG A 262 -0.70 -28.33 -9.07
C ARG A 262 -1.71 -27.19 -9.11
N ASP A 263 -1.36 -26.07 -9.70
CA ASP A 263 -2.15 -24.82 -9.63
C ASP A 263 -2.58 -24.48 -8.18
N LEU A 264 -1.67 -24.73 -7.22
CA LEU A 264 -1.94 -24.69 -5.79
C LEU A 264 -2.44 -23.32 -5.34
N TYR A 265 -3.42 -23.29 -4.44
CA TYR A 265 -3.93 -22.05 -3.86
C TYR A 265 -3.01 -21.55 -2.75
N ALA A 266 -1.80 -21.15 -3.14
CA ALA A 266 -0.75 -20.72 -2.22
C ALA A 266 -1.08 -19.37 -1.56
N THR A 267 -0.68 -19.23 -0.30
CA THR A 267 -1.06 -18.12 0.59
C THR A 267 0.17 -17.40 1.14
N ALA A 268 0.07 -16.07 1.27
CA ALA A 268 0.98 -15.27 2.10
C ALA A 268 0.28 -14.78 3.37
N VAL A 269 0.96 -14.83 4.51
CA VAL A 269 0.51 -14.23 5.78
C VAL A 269 1.58 -13.25 6.24
N LEU A 270 1.21 -11.99 6.46
CA LEU A 270 2.19 -10.96 6.79
C LEU A 270 1.62 -9.89 7.74
N SER A 271 2.49 -9.33 8.56
CA SER A 271 2.14 -8.19 9.44
C SER A 271 2.29 -6.84 8.73
N GLY A 272 1.87 -6.78 7.46
CA GLY A 272 1.93 -5.56 6.66
C GLY A 272 0.64 -4.75 6.70
N ASN A 273 0.57 -3.72 5.86
CA ASN A 273 -0.61 -2.85 5.74
C ASN A 273 -1.49 -3.22 4.54
N ARG A 274 -0.93 -3.86 3.52
CA ARG A 274 -1.56 -4.05 2.20
C ARG A 274 -1.35 -5.47 1.70
N ASN A 275 -2.42 -6.06 1.22
CA ASN A 275 -2.46 -7.45 0.73
C ASN A 275 -3.24 -7.58 -0.59
N PHE A 276 -3.21 -6.53 -1.41
CA PHE A 276 -3.91 -6.53 -2.70
C PHE A 276 -3.44 -7.65 -3.62
N ASP A 277 -4.31 -8.05 -4.53
CA ASP A 277 -4.03 -9.13 -5.49
C ASP A 277 -2.76 -8.88 -6.29
N GLY A 278 -1.90 -9.89 -6.35
CA GLY A 278 -0.63 -9.83 -7.05
C GLY A 278 0.45 -8.96 -6.40
N ARG A 279 0.19 -8.35 -5.22
CA ARG A 279 1.14 -7.43 -4.58
C ARG A 279 2.29 -8.14 -3.88
N ILE A 280 2.01 -9.22 -3.15
CA ILE A 280 2.98 -9.79 -2.20
C ILE A 280 4.01 -10.67 -2.90
N HIS A 281 3.53 -11.58 -3.73
CA HIS A 281 4.39 -12.46 -4.53
C HIS A 281 3.61 -12.98 -5.74
N PRO A 282 4.24 -13.15 -6.93
CA PRO A 282 3.54 -13.64 -8.13
C PRO A 282 2.85 -14.99 -7.95
N TYR A 283 3.45 -15.89 -7.15
CA TYR A 283 2.90 -17.23 -6.89
C TYR A 283 1.95 -17.32 -5.69
N ALA A 284 1.76 -16.25 -4.92
CA ALA A 284 0.75 -16.21 -3.87
C ALA A 284 -0.59 -15.79 -4.46
N LYS A 285 -1.56 -16.71 -4.53
CA LYS A 285 -2.89 -16.43 -5.06
C LYS A 285 -3.75 -15.59 -4.12
N GLN A 286 -3.40 -15.59 -2.83
CA GLN A 286 -4.06 -14.80 -1.79
C GLN A 286 -3.08 -14.35 -0.73
N ALA A 287 -3.43 -13.29 -0.01
CA ALA A 287 -2.63 -12.78 1.09
C ALA A 287 -3.51 -12.28 2.24
N PHE A 288 -3.09 -12.55 3.46
CA PHE A 288 -3.77 -12.11 4.68
C PHE A 288 -2.84 -11.25 5.54
N LEU A 289 -3.40 -10.15 6.04
CA LEU A 289 -2.76 -9.35 7.09
C LEU A 289 -3.06 -9.96 8.44
N ALA A 290 -2.05 -10.03 9.29
CA ALA A 290 -2.13 -10.61 10.63
C ALA A 290 -1.22 -9.87 11.60
N SER A 291 -1.46 -10.01 12.90
CA SER A 291 -0.50 -9.57 13.92
C SER A 291 0.81 -10.35 13.83
N PRO A 292 1.96 -9.76 14.22
CA PRO A 292 3.23 -10.44 14.22
C PRO A 292 3.23 -11.82 14.92
N PRO A 293 2.62 -12.00 16.12
CA PRO A 293 2.53 -13.32 16.72
C PRO A 293 1.67 -14.30 15.90
N LEU A 294 0.57 -13.86 15.27
CA LEU A 294 -0.20 -14.73 14.36
C LEU A 294 0.60 -15.14 13.12
N VAL A 295 1.44 -14.26 12.58
CA VAL A 295 2.34 -14.61 11.46
C VAL A 295 3.25 -15.78 11.86
N VAL A 296 3.83 -15.76 13.07
CA VAL A 296 4.64 -16.87 13.58
C VAL A 296 3.80 -18.15 13.72
N ALA A 297 2.59 -18.04 14.28
CA ALA A 297 1.69 -19.17 14.43
C ALA A 297 1.32 -19.82 13.08
N TYR A 298 1.02 -19.02 12.04
CA TYR A 298 0.73 -19.54 10.70
C TYR A 298 1.96 -20.14 10.00
N ALA A 299 3.18 -19.70 10.33
CA ALA A 299 4.38 -20.37 9.82
C ALA A 299 4.52 -21.80 10.39
N ILE A 300 4.11 -22.00 11.64
CA ILE A 300 4.08 -23.31 12.29
C ILE A 300 2.92 -24.16 11.73
N ALA A 301 1.73 -23.59 11.59
CA ALA A 301 0.57 -24.28 11.02
C ALA A 301 0.79 -24.67 9.54
N GLY A 302 1.42 -23.81 8.76
CA GLY A 302 1.81 -24.06 7.37
C GLY A 302 0.71 -23.95 6.32
N THR A 303 -0.54 -23.71 6.72
CA THR A 303 -1.67 -23.50 5.82
C THR A 303 -2.71 -22.59 6.44
N ILE A 304 -3.38 -21.78 5.60
CA ILE A 304 -4.52 -20.94 6.04
C ILE A 304 -5.78 -21.79 6.33
N ARG A 305 -5.81 -23.04 5.86
CA ARG A 305 -6.92 -23.97 6.11
C ARG A 305 -6.97 -24.48 7.55
N PHE A 306 -5.93 -24.23 8.33
CA PHE A 306 -5.80 -24.60 9.73
C PHE A 306 -6.70 -23.70 10.61
N ASP A 307 -7.50 -24.30 11.52
CA ASP A 307 -8.21 -23.54 12.55
C ASP A 307 -7.23 -23.17 13.66
N ILE A 308 -6.66 -21.98 13.55
CA ILE A 308 -5.55 -21.53 14.42
C ILE A 308 -5.96 -21.45 15.91
N GLU A 309 -7.25 -21.31 16.21
CA GLU A 309 -7.73 -21.26 17.60
C GLU A 309 -7.96 -22.64 18.22
N ARG A 310 -8.29 -23.65 17.40
CA ARG A 310 -8.77 -24.94 17.89
C ARG A 310 -7.86 -26.10 17.57
N ASP A 311 -7.20 -26.08 16.42
CA ASP A 311 -6.42 -27.21 15.95
C ASP A 311 -5.11 -27.36 16.74
N VAL A 312 -4.56 -28.56 16.74
CA VAL A 312 -3.29 -28.90 17.38
C VAL A 312 -2.14 -28.52 16.48
N LEU A 313 -1.31 -27.56 16.90
CA LEU A 313 -0.11 -27.12 16.17
C LEU A 313 1.00 -28.20 16.13
N GLY A 314 1.05 -29.05 17.13
CA GLY A 314 1.99 -30.16 17.27
C GLY A 314 1.94 -30.74 18.67
N GLN A 315 2.89 -31.63 18.98
CA GLN A 315 3.03 -32.25 20.30
C GLN A 315 4.38 -31.92 20.90
N ASP A 316 4.43 -31.71 22.20
CA ASP A 316 5.69 -31.56 22.94
C ASP A 316 6.42 -32.90 23.14
N ALA A 317 7.60 -32.84 23.74
CA ALA A 317 8.43 -34.05 24.01
C ALA A 317 7.73 -35.09 24.91
N SER A 318 6.67 -34.71 25.63
CA SER A 318 5.86 -35.63 26.47
C SER A 318 4.65 -36.21 25.70
N GLY A 319 4.43 -35.78 24.44
CA GLY A 319 3.27 -36.18 23.65
C GLY A 319 1.99 -35.37 23.93
N ARG A 320 2.09 -34.26 24.67
CA ARG A 320 0.96 -33.39 24.96
C ARG A 320 0.66 -32.51 23.73
N ASP A 321 -0.60 -32.43 23.36
CA ASP A 321 -1.07 -31.56 22.31
C ASP A 321 -0.85 -30.08 22.65
N ILE A 322 -0.22 -29.36 21.74
CA ILE A 322 0.05 -27.91 21.84
C ILE A 322 -0.85 -27.17 20.88
N ARG A 323 -1.61 -26.19 21.40
CA ARG A 323 -2.48 -25.29 20.65
C ARG A 323 -1.97 -23.86 20.79
N LEU A 324 -2.54 -22.94 20.00
CA LEU A 324 -2.16 -21.52 20.04
C LEU A 324 -2.21 -20.92 21.46
N LYS A 325 -3.25 -21.22 22.22
CA LYS A 325 -3.40 -20.75 23.61
C LYS A 325 -2.28 -21.17 24.55
N ASP A 326 -1.61 -22.29 24.27
CA ASP A 326 -0.53 -22.82 25.11
C ASP A 326 0.81 -22.10 24.88
N ILE A 327 0.95 -21.41 23.76
CA ILE A 327 2.17 -20.70 23.39
C ILE A 327 1.97 -19.17 23.27
N TRP A 328 0.72 -18.67 23.35
CA TRP A 328 0.44 -17.25 23.32
C TRP A 328 0.94 -16.56 24.58
N PRO A 329 1.80 -15.51 24.49
CA PRO A 329 2.30 -14.81 25.67
C PRO A 329 1.20 -13.99 26.35
N SER A 330 1.25 -13.85 27.67
CA SER A 330 0.34 -12.94 28.38
C SER A 330 0.74 -11.47 28.20
N ASP A 331 -0.22 -10.57 28.41
CA ASP A 331 0.06 -9.13 28.34
C ASP A 331 1.08 -8.69 29.39
N GLU A 332 1.03 -9.28 30.59
CA GLU A 332 1.98 -9.02 31.69
C GLU A 332 3.40 -9.45 31.29
N GLU A 333 3.54 -10.60 30.63
CA GLU A 333 4.84 -11.10 30.13
C GLU A 333 5.40 -10.17 29.05
N ILE A 334 4.54 -9.72 28.12
CA ILE A 334 4.91 -8.77 27.07
C ILE A 334 5.37 -7.44 27.68
N ASP A 335 4.58 -6.87 28.61
CA ASP A 335 4.88 -5.58 29.22
C ASP A 335 6.15 -5.61 30.07
N ALA A 336 6.34 -6.67 30.83
CA ALA A 336 7.56 -6.87 31.60
C ALA A 336 8.80 -6.95 30.69
N MET A 337 8.70 -7.64 29.56
CA MET A 337 9.79 -7.76 28.59
C MET A 337 10.06 -6.41 27.89
N VAL A 338 9.02 -5.68 27.46
CA VAL A 338 9.18 -4.33 26.89
C VAL A 338 9.92 -3.43 27.86
N LYS A 339 9.49 -3.41 29.13
CA LYS A 339 10.11 -2.58 30.16
C LYS A 339 11.56 -2.91 30.42
N SER A 340 11.95 -4.18 30.34
CA SER A 340 13.33 -4.62 30.61
C SER A 340 14.26 -4.47 29.41
N ALA A 341 13.75 -4.69 28.19
CA ALA A 341 14.58 -4.82 27.00
C ALA A 341 14.66 -3.56 26.14
N VAL A 342 13.61 -2.70 26.15
CA VAL A 342 13.60 -1.46 25.35
C VAL A 342 14.22 -0.32 26.15
N LYS A 343 15.36 0.21 25.68
CA LYS A 343 16.18 1.18 26.42
C LYS A 343 16.48 2.42 25.57
N PRO A 344 16.50 3.62 26.17
CA PRO A 344 16.84 4.88 25.47
C PRO A 344 18.17 4.85 24.74
N GLU A 345 19.17 4.18 25.29
CA GLU A 345 20.53 4.09 24.72
C GLU A 345 20.55 3.39 23.37
N GLN A 346 19.62 2.46 23.11
CA GLN A 346 19.50 1.77 21.82
C GLN A 346 19.09 2.75 20.73
N PHE A 347 18.17 3.64 21.02
CA PHE A 347 17.73 4.69 20.09
C PHE A 347 18.83 5.72 19.85
N ARG A 348 19.50 6.19 20.91
CA ARG A 348 20.64 7.11 20.79
C ARG A 348 21.75 6.47 19.94
N LYS A 349 22.10 5.22 20.17
CA LYS A 349 23.12 4.49 19.40
C LYS A 349 22.78 4.44 17.90
N VAL A 350 21.51 4.26 17.55
CA VAL A 350 21.09 4.17 16.14
C VAL A 350 21.00 5.54 15.48
N TYR A 351 20.45 6.54 16.18
CA TYR A 351 20.06 7.81 15.54
C TYR A 351 21.08 8.94 15.74
N ALA A 352 21.85 8.99 16.83
CA ALA A 352 22.82 10.06 17.05
C ALA A 352 23.84 10.21 15.91
N PRO A 353 24.38 9.14 15.29
CA PRO A 353 25.28 9.26 14.16
C PRO A 353 24.67 9.97 12.94
N MET A 354 23.36 9.95 12.77
CA MET A 354 22.68 10.60 11.64
C MET A 354 22.73 12.11 11.73
N PHE A 355 22.83 12.68 12.95
CA PHE A 355 22.94 14.12 13.19
C PHE A 355 24.37 14.62 13.11
N GLY A 356 25.38 13.72 13.20
CA GLY A 356 26.80 14.04 13.09
C GLY A 356 27.36 14.13 11.66
N ILE A 357 26.55 13.85 10.64
CA ILE A 357 26.99 13.79 9.23
C ILE A 357 27.06 15.18 8.57
N GLN A 358 26.99 16.27 9.34
CA GLN A 358 26.91 17.62 8.77
C GLN A 358 28.13 18.10 7.97
N ASP A 359 29.26 17.37 7.89
CA ASP A 359 30.47 17.98 7.30
C ASP A 359 31.40 17.07 6.48
N GLN A 360 30.92 15.99 5.88
CA GLN A 360 31.81 15.19 5.04
C GLN A 360 31.40 15.15 3.57
N ARG A 361 32.18 15.92 2.78
CA ARG A 361 32.29 15.94 1.32
C ARG A 361 31.16 16.68 0.57
N ARG A 362 31.26 17.98 0.53
CA ARG A 362 30.89 18.71 -0.68
C ARG A 362 31.88 18.32 -1.79
N ALA A 363 31.66 17.19 -2.43
CA ALA A 363 32.16 17.01 -3.79
C ALA A 363 31.70 18.22 -4.60
N ALA A 364 32.56 18.75 -5.48
CA ALA A 364 32.11 19.77 -6.42
C ALA A 364 30.90 19.24 -7.15
N VAL A 365 29.72 19.74 -6.79
CA VAL A 365 28.44 19.28 -7.36
C VAL A 365 28.36 19.93 -8.72
N SER A 366 28.51 19.14 -9.77
CA SER A 366 28.13 19.60 -11.11
C SER A 366 26.64 19.98 -11.07
N PRO A 367 26.23 21.14 -11.62
CA PRO A 367 24.82 21.49 -11.72
C PRO A 367 24.05 20.55 -12.64
N LEU A 368 24.75 19.75 -13.44
CA LEU A 368 24.16 18.77 -14.35
C LEU A 368 24.49 17.36 -13.90
N TYR A 369 23.47 16.50 -13.87
CA TYR A 369 23.66 15.07 -13.63
C TYR A 369 24.20 14.38 -14.89
N ASP A 370 25.19 13.50 -14.73
CA ASP A 370 25.74 12.68 -15.81
C ASP A 370 24.84 11.46 -16.08
N TRP A 371 23.88 11.64 -16.97
CA TRP A 371 22.92 10.59 -17.34
C TRP A 371 23.58 9.49 -18.16
N ARG A 372 23.40 8.24 -17.74
CA ARG A 372 23.89 7.07 -18.47
C ARG A 372 22.74 6.44 -19.27
N PRO A 373 22.72 6.57 -20.60
CA PRO A 373 21.61 6.09 -21.44
C PRO A 373 21.34 4.59 -21.35
N MET A 374 22.36 3.78 -21.00
CA MET A 374 22.24 2.33 -20.90
C MET A 374 21.92 1.84 -19.48
N SER A 375 21.74 2.74 -18.52
CA SER A 375 21.38 2.35 -17.16
C SER A 375 19.95 1.78 -17.13
N THR A 376 19.78 0.62 -16.49
CA THR A 376 18.47 0.03 -16.17
C THR A 376 18.01 0.38 -14.75
N TYR A 377 18.82 1.18 -14.00
CA TYR A 377 18.53 1.58 -12.65
C TYR A 377 18.03 3.03 -12.56
N ILE A 378 18.73 3.98 -13.24
CA ILE A 378 18.33 5.39 -13.31
C ILE A 378 18.63 5.92 -14.72
N ARG A 379 17.64 6.58 -15.31
CA ARG A 379 17.71 7.11 -16.67
C ARG A 379 17.06 8.49 -16.72
N ARG A 380 17.55 9.35 -17.66
CA ARG A 380 16.94 10.66 -17.88
C ARG A 380 15.44 10.49 -18.17
N PRO A 381 14.56 11.12 -17.36
CA PRO A 381 13.13 10.96 -17.55
C PRO A 381 12.63 11.75 -18.77
N PRO A 382 11.59 11.25 -19.49
CA PRO A 382 11.10 11.88 -20.72
C PRO A 382 10.13 13.05 -20.47
N TYR A 383 9.82 13.38 -19.22
CA TYR A 383 8.74 14.33 -18.88
C TYR A 383 9.01 15.77 -19.32
N TRP A 384 10.29 16.15 -19.44
CA TRP A 384 10.69 17.51 -19.75
C TRP A 384 10.55 17.83 -21.25
N GLU A 385 10.77 16.87 -22.10
CA GLU A 385 10.73 17.04 -23.55
C GLU A 385 9.31 17.26 -24.07
N GLY A 386 8.30 16.68 -23.39
CA GLY A 386 6.88 16.92 -23.66
C GLY A 386 6.28 18.15 -22.96
N ALA A 387 7.01 18.72 -21.99
CA ALA A 387 6.49 19.80 -21.14
C ALA A 387 6.25 21.12 -21.87
N LEU A 388 6.96 21.34 -22.97
CA LEU A 388 6.91 22.57 -23.76
C LEU A 388 6.30 22.34 -25.15
N ALA A 389 5.83 21.15 -25.48
CA ALA A 389 5.42 20.75 -26.80
C ALA A 389 3.91 20.50 -26.89
N GLY A 390 3.17 21.47 -27.39
CA GLY A 390 1.93 21.27 -28.12
C GLY A 390 0.64 21.11 -27.30
N GLU A 391 -0.46 21.39 -27.95
CA GLU A 391 -1.80 21.23 -27.41
C GLU A 391 -2.13 19.76 -27.14
N ARG A 392 -2.65 19.52 -25.94
CA ARG A 392 -3.22 18.24 -25.52
C ARG A 392 -4.67 18.19 -25.98
N THR A 393 -5.09 17.04 -26.47
CA THR A 393 -6.46 16.90 -26.97
C THR A 393 -7.30 15.99 -26.09
N LEU A 394 -8.48 16.46 -25.74
CA LEU A 394 -9.53 15.68 -25.08
C LEU A 394 -10.61 15.24 -26.09
N ARG A 395 -10.22 15.07 -27.35
CA ARG A 395 -11.14 14.68 -28.43
C ARG A 395 -10.66 13.43 -29.14
N GLY A 396 -11.62 12.62 -29.59
CA GLY A 396 -11.35 11.38 -30.29
C GLY A 396 -10.58 10.37 -29.46
N MET A 397 -10.68 10.43 -28.14
CA MET A 397 -9.99 9.50 -27.24
C MET A 397 -10.55 8.09 -27.39
N LEU A 398 -9.68 7.09 -27.53
CA LEU A 398 -10.06 5.67 -27.51
C LEU A 398 -9.82 5.09 -26.10
N PRO A 399 -10.64 4.11 -25.66
CA PRO A 399 -10.43 3.51 -24.36
C PRO A 399 -9.23 2.55 -24.37
N LEU A 400 -8.29 2.76 -23.45
CA LEU A 400 -7.23 1.78 -23.17
C LEU A 400 -7.77 0.63 -22.31
N ALA A 401 -8.64 0.97 -21.37
CA ALA A 401 -9.24 0.00 -20.45
C ALA A 401 -10.60 0.46 -19.95
N VAL A 402 -11.50 -0.51 -19.75
CA VAL A 402 -12.75 -0.38 -19.00
C VAL A 402 -12.63 -1.28 -17.79
N LEU A 403 -12.59 -0.68 -16.60
CA LEU A 403 -12.19 -1.36 -15.36
C LEU A 403 -13.34 -1.38 -14.34
N GLY A 404 -13.33 -2.41 -13.50
CA GLY A 404 -14.27 -2.56 -12.40
C GLY A 404 -14.00 -1.62 -11.21
N ASP A 405 -14.65 -1.94 -10.09
CA ASP A 405 -14.47 -1.24 -8.83
C ASP A 405 -13.20 -1.71 -8.11
N ASN A 406 -12.71 -0.92 -7.15
CA ASN A 406 -11.56 -1.26 -6.30
C ASN A 406 -10.26 -1.53 -7.06
N ILE A 407 -10.01 -0.82 -8.14
CA ILE A 407 -8.73 -0.89 -8.86
C ILE A 407 -7.66 -0.24 -8.01
N THR A 408 -6.64 -1.01 -7.67
CA THR A 408 -5.54 -0.56 -6.80
C THR A 408 -4.36 -0.06 -7.62
N THR A 409 -3.46 0.70 -6.98
CA THR A 409 -2.19 1.11 -7.59
C THR A 409 -1.28 -0.09 -7.93
N ASP A 410 -1.52 -1.27 -7.33
CA ASP A 410 -0.84 -2.52 -7.70
C ASP A 410 -1.36 -3.11 -9.01
N HIS A 411 -2.63 -2.88 -9.36
CA HIS A 411 -3.15 -3.18 -10.70
C HIS A 411 -2.57 -2.23 -11.75
N LEU A 412 -2.43 -0.94 -11.39
CA LEU A 412 -1.98 0.11 -12.29
C LEU A 412 -0.48 0.07 -12.56
N SER A 413 0.32 -0.21 -11.52
CA SER A 413 1.78 -0.23 -11.58
C SER A 413 2.32 -1.10 -10.44
N PRO A 414 2.48 -2.42 -10.64
CA PRO A 414 3.02 -3.32 -9.64
C PRO A 414 4.46 -2.95 -9.25
N SER A 415 4.86 -3.27 -8.02
CA SER A 415 6.22 -3.04 -7.51
C SER A 415 6.97 -4.32 -7.16
N ASN A 416 6.32 -5.47 -7.30
CA ASN A 416 6.87 -6.79 -6.98
C ASN A 416 7.91 -7.28 -8.01
N ALA A 417 8.30 -8.56 -7.89
CA ALA A 417 9.29 -9.20 -8.78
C ALA A 417 8.90 -9.10 -10.26
N ILE A 418 9.91 -8.86 -11.08
CA ILE A 418 9.78 -8.85 -12.54
C ILE A 418 9.99 -10.28 -13.04
N LEU A 419 9.00 -10.81 -13.77
CA LEU A 419 9.07 -12.14 -14.37
C LEU A 419 9.66 -12.05 -15.78
N MET A 420 10.37 -13.11 -16.22
CA MET A 420 11.01 -13.19 -17.53
C MET A 420 10.01 -13.02 -18.70
N ASP A 421 8.80 -13.57 -18.56
CA ASP A 421 7.74 -13.52 -19.57
C ASP A 421 6.92 -12.21 -19.55
N SER A 422 7.28 -11.26 -18.69
CA SER A 422 6.71 -9.92 -18.68
C SER A 422 7.38 -9.00 -19.70
N ALA A 423 6.68 -7.96 -20.17
CA ALA A 423 7.25 -6.97 -21.08
C ALA A 423 8.51 -6.28 -20.49
N ALA A 424 8.55 -6.09 -19.17
CA ALA A 424 9.71 -5.54 -18.49
C ALA A 424 10.86 -6.56 -18.41
N GLY A 425 10.57 -7.84 -18.14
CA GLY A 425 11.57 -8.91 -18.13
C GLY A 425 12.22 -9.10 -19.48
N GLU A 426 11.42 -9.18 -20.55
CA GLU A 426 11.92 -9.22 -21.92
C GLU A 426 12.82 -8.02 -22.26
N TYR A 427 12.45 -6.83 -21.79
CA TYR A 427 13.25 -5.63 -21.98
C TYR A 427 14.58 -5.70 -21.21
N LEU A 428 14.57 -6.06 -19.94
CA LEU A 428 15.78 -6.18 -19.13
C LEU A 428 16.72 -7.26 -19.67
N HIS A 429 16.18 -8.37 -20.13
CA HIS A 429 16.96 -9.42 -20.77
C HIS A 429 17.66 -8.91 -22.06
N LYS A 430 16.94 -8.15 -22.89
CA LYS A 430 17.53 -7.49 -24.08
C LYS A 430 18.60 -6.46 -23.72
N MET A 431 18.52 -5.86 -22.53
CA MET A 431 19.56 -4.97 -21.99
C MET A 431 20.76 -5.72 -21.42
N GLY A 432 20.75 -7.05 -21.40
CA GLY A 432 21.85 -7.89 -20.97
C GLY A 432 21.82 -8.28 -19.49
N LEU A 433 20.72 -8.06 -18.78
CA LEU A 433 20.57 -8.52 -17.40
C LEU A 433 20.15 -10.00 -17.38
N PRO A 434 20.79 -10.85 -16.56
CA PRO A 434 20.29 -12.19 -16.30
C PRO A 434 19.04 -12.14 -15.40
N GLU A 435 18.20 -13.17 -15.46
CA GLU A 435 16.90 -13.21 -14.75
C GLU A 435 17.04 -13.02 -13.23
N GLU A 436 18.10 -13.58 -12.64
CA GLU A 436 18.40 -13.45 -11.21
C GLU A 436 18.64 -12.00 -10.76
N ASP A 437 19.01 -11.11 -11.68
CA ASP A 437 19.28 -9.69 -11.43
C ASP A 437 18.09 -8.77 -11.75
N PHE A 438 16.96 -9.31 -12.24
CA PHE A 438 15.77 -8.49 -12.54
C PHE A 438 15.18 -7.83 -11.32
N ASN A 439 15.33 -8.45 -10.15
CA ASN A 439 14.77 -7.93 -8.90
C ASN A 439 13.28 -7.58 -9.02
N SER A 440 12.91 -6.32 -8.79
CA SER A 440 11.53 -5.88 -8.77
C SER A 440 11.33 -4.58 -9.56
N TYR A 441 10.08 -4.30 -9.92
CA TYR A 441 9.70 -3.01 -10.51
C TYR A 441 10.09 -1.83 -9.60
N ALA A 442 10.02 -2.01 -8.27
CA ALA A 442 10.44 -0.99 -7.32
C ALA A 442 11.93 -0.66 -7.44
N THR A 443 12.78 -1.63 -7.75
CA THR A 443 14.22 -1.44 -7.97
C THR A 443 14.50 -0.61 -9.23
N HIS A 444 13.74 -0.85 -10.29
CA HIS A 444 13.93 -0.21 -11.60
C HIS A 444 13.03 1.02 -11.85
N ARG A 445 12.39 1.57 -10.81
CA ARG A 445 11.50 2.74 -10.96
C ARG A 445 12.18 4.02 -11.45
N GLY A 446 13.50 4.09 -11.40
CA GLY A 446 14.30 5.17 -11.97
C GLY A 446 14.63 4.98 -13.46
N ASP A 447 14.41 3.81 -14.01
CA ASP A 447 14.43 3.56 -15.46
C ASP A 447 13.00 3.60 -16.01
N HIS A 448 12.67 4.71 -16.67
CA HIS A 448 11.31 4.89 -17.21
C HIS A 448 10.95 3.84 -18.27
N LEU A 449 11.91 3.23 -18.96
CA LEU A 449 11.65 2.20 -19.95
C LEU A 449 11.19 0.88 -19.31
N THR A 450 11.74 0.54 -18.14
CA THR A 450 11.23 -0.58 -17.34
C THR A 450 9.90 -0.21 -16.66
N ALA A 451 9.84 0.96 -16.02
CA ALA A 451 8.69 1.35 -15.21
C ALA A 451 7.41 1.59 -16.05
N GLN A 452 7.50 2.12 -17.27
CA GLN A 452 6.33 2.26 -18.14
C GLN A 452 5.78 0.91 -18.61
N ARG A 453 6.62 -0.14 -18.70
CA ARG A 453 6.19 -1.51 -18.99
C ARG A 453 5.47 -2.18 -17.84
N ALA A 454 5.53 -1.59 -16.63
CA ALA A 454 4.71 -1.98 -15.50
C ALA A 454 3.25 -1.48 -15.60
N THR A 455 2.94 -0.57 -16.54
CA THR A 455 1.59 0.00 -16.68
C THR A 455 0.59 -1.10 -16.98
N PHE A 456 -0.32 -1.35 -16.03
CA PHE A 456 -1.30 -2.45 -16.04
C PHE A 456 -0.69 -3.85 -16.21
N ALA A 457 0.58 -4.05 -15.82
CA ALA A 457 1.26 -5.34 -15.98
C ALA A 457 0.81 -6.42 -15.00
N ASN A 458 -0.05 -6.09 -14.03
CA ASN A 458 -0.53 -7.06 -13.05
C ASN A 458 -1.38 -8.17 -13.73
N PRO A 459 -0.99 -9.46 -13.63
CA PRO A 459 -1.74 -10.55 -14.24
C PRO A 459 -3.13 -10.79 -13.62
N LYS A 460 -3.44 -10.16 -12.49
CA LYS A 460 -4.75 -10.22 -11.84
C LYS A 460 -5.74 -9.15 -12.34
N LEU A 461 -5.33 -8.34 -13.30
CA LEU A 461 -6.21 -7.32 -13.88
C LEU A 461 -7.37 -7.95 -14.64
N PHE A 462 -8.54 -7.32 -14.55
CA PHE A 462 -9.70 -7.59 -15.38
C PHE A 462 -10.02 -6.33 -16.19
N ASN A 463 -9.78 -6.37 -17.50
CA ASN A 463 -10.20 -5.34 -18.43
C ASN A 463 -11.50 -5.78 -19.11
N GLU A 464 -12.62 -5.13 -18.80
CA GLU A 464 -13.97 -5.52 -19.29
C GLU A 464 -14.11 -5.46 -20.83
N MET A 465 -13.13 -4.84 -21.51
CA MET A 465 -13.03 -4.87 -22.99
C MET A 465 -12.58 -6.22 -23.53
N VAL A 466 -11.97 -7.07 -22.70
CA VAL A 466 -11.40 -8.37 -23.12
C VAL A 466 -12.24 -9.48 -22.52
N LYS A 467 -12.85 -10.28 -23.39
CA LYS A 467 -13.78 -11.35 -23.01
C LYS A 467 -13.34 -12.69 -23.55
N ASN A 468 -13.59 -13.73 -22.77
CA ASN A 468 -13.51 -15.12 -23.19
C ASN A 468 -14.63 -15.46 -24.19
N ALA A 469 -14.53 -16.61 -24.82
CA ALA A 469 -15.54 -17.10 -25.77
C ALA A 469 -16.95 -17.28 -25.14
N ASP A 470 -17.02 -17.51 -23.84
CA ASP A 470 -18.27 -17.61 -23.07
C ASP A 470 -18.86 -16.26 -22.62
N GLY A 471 -18.20 -15.15 -22.96
CA GLY A 471 -18.61 -13.79 -22.61
C GLY A 471 -18.12 -13.31 -21.25
N THR A 472 -17.44 -14.13 -20.45
CA THR A 472 -16.84 -13.71 -19.19
C THR A 472 -15.62 -12.82 -19.45
N VAL A 473 -15.31 -11.91 -18.49
CA VAL A 473 -14.12 -11.06 -18.61
C VAL A 473 -12.87 -11.90 -18.39
N GLN A 474 -11.93 -11.80 -19.32
CA GLN A 474 -10.65 -12.52 -19.25
C GLN A 474 -9.72 -11.84 -18.25
N GLN A 475 -9.13 -12.61 -17.33
CA GLN A 475 -8.10 -12.13 -16.43
C GLN A 475 -6.76 -12.03 -17.15
N GLY A 476 -6.02 -10.97 -16.89
CA GLY A 476 -4.65 -10.79 -17.40
C GLY A 476 -4.33 -9.33 -17.71
N SER A 477 -3.05 -9.08 -17.98
CA SER A 477 -2.55 -7.80 -18.49
C SER A 477 -2.83 -7.69 -19.99
N LEU A 478 -4.10 -7.54 -20.36
CA LEU A 478 -4.60 -7.55 -21.73
C LEU A 478 -5.38 -6.28 -22.07
N ALA A 479 -5.31 -5.85 -23.32
CA ALA A 479 -6.13 -4.80 -23.87
C ALA A 479 -6.64 -5.18 -25.28
N ARG A 480 -7.73 -4.55 -25.68
CA ARG A 480 -8.26 -4.64 -27.04
C ARG A 480 -7.99 -3.33 -27.75
N VAL A 481 -7.24 -3.38 -28.84
CA VAL A 481 -6.87 -2.23 -29.65
C VAL A 481 -7.99 -1.90 -30.63
N GLU A 482 -8.52 -0.70 -30.55
CA GLU A 482 -9.55 -0.18 -31.43
C GLU A 482 -8.92 0.67 -32.57
N PRO A 483 -9.56 0.76 -33.75
CA PRO A 483 -10.87 0.18 -34.13
C PRO A 483 -10.80 -1.29 -34.60
N GLU A 484 -9.62 -1.91 -34.65
CA GLU A 484 -9.43 -3.27 -35.21
C GLU A 484 -10.04 -4.37 -34.32
N GLY A 485 -10.28 -4.09 -33.04
CA GLY A 485 -10.80 -5.06 -32.08
C GLY A 485 -9.78 -6.15 -31.70
N LYS A 486 -8.47 -5.95 -31.96
CA LYS A 486 -7.44 -6.95 -31.72
C LYS A 486 -7.03 -6.99 -30.25
N VAL A 487 -7.17 -8.15 -29.62
CA VAL A 487 -6.69 -8.39 -28.25
C VAL A 487 -5.20 -8.72 -28.26
N MET A 488 -4.45 -8.08 -27.36
CA MET A 488 -3.02 -8.30 -27.19
C MET A 488 -2.58 -7.97 -25.76
N ARG A 489 -1.32 -8.24 -25.40
CA ARG A 489 -0.77 -7.82 -24.11
C ARG A 489 -0.91 -6.30 -23.96
N MET A 490 -1.16 -5.84 -22.74
CA MET A 490 -1.37 -4.40 -22.45
C MET A 490 -0.22 -3.54 -22.97
N TRP A 491 1.03 -3.97 -22.76
CA TRP A 491 2.19 -3.19 -23.23
C TRP A 491 2.22 -3.05 -24.76
N GLU A 492 1.92 -4.10 -25.50
CA GLU A 492 1.87 -4.07 -26.98
C GLU A 492 0.76 -3.15 -27.50
N ALA A 493 -0.38 -3.14 -26.78
CA ALA A 493 -1.46 -2.20 -27.09
C ALA A 493 -1.02 -0.74 -26.84
N ILE A 494 -0.34 -0.48 -25.72
CA ILE A 494 0.22 0.84 -25.41
C ILE A 494 1.22 1.27 -26.50
N GLU A 495 2.18 0.42 -26.88
CA GLU A 495 3.14 0.72 -27.96
C GLU A 495 2.44 1.02 -29.28
N THR A 496 1.37 0.27 -29.60
CA THR A 496 0.56 0.51 -30.80
C THR A 496 -0.08 1.90 -30.77
N TYR A 497 -0.71 2.29 -29.68
CA TYR A 497 -1.34 3.60 -29.54
C TYR A 497 -0.31 4.75 -29.48
N MET A 498 0.82 4.55 -28.80
CA MET A 498 1.93 5.52 -28.79
C MET A 498 2.45 5.79 -30.21
N THR A 499 2.64 4.73 -31.00
CA THR A 499 3.08 4.85 -32.40
C THR A 499 2.09 5.63 -33.25
N ARG A 500 0.79 5.47 -32.99
CA ARG A 500 -0.29 6.22 -33.66
C ARG A 500 -0.48 7.63 -33.13
N LYS A 501 0.15 7.98 -32.02
CA LYS A 501 -0.11 9.22 -31.24
C LYS A 501 -1.59 9.37 -30.91
N GLN A 502 -2.26 8.27 -30.59
CA GLN A 502 -3.69 8.20 -30.29
C GLN A 502 -3.95 8.68 -28.87
N PRO A 503 -4.78 9.72 -28.65
CA PRO A 503 -5.21 10.09 -27.30
C PRO A 503 -6.11 9.01 -26.71
N LEU A 504 -5.91 8.70 -25.42
CA LEU A 504 -6.58 7.61 -24.72
C LEU A 504 -7.37 8.10 -23.52
N ILE A 505 -8.38 7.32 -23.16
CA ILE A 505 -9.17 7.44 -21.93
C ILE A 505 -9.20 6.11 -21.18
N ILE A 506 -9.37 6.17 -19.86
CA ILE A 506 -9.70 5.01 -19.03
C ILE A 506 -11.06 5.26 -18.42
N VAL A 507 -11.92 4.24 -18.45
CA VAL A 507 -13.21 4.22 -17.75
C VAL A 507 -13.10 3.25 -16.59
N ALA A 508 -13.52 3.67 -15.38
CA ALA A 508 -13.38 2.85 -14.18
C ALA A 508 -14.61 2.94 -13.26
N GLY A 509 -14.69 2.01 -12.33
CA GLY A 509 -15.72 1.98 -11.29
C GLY A 509 -15.37 2.81 -10.06
N ALA A 510 -15.90 2.40 -8.91
CA ALA A 510 -15.70 3.06 -7.62
C ALA A 510 -14.30 2.77 -7.06
N ASP A 511 -13.84 3.69 -6.19
CA ASP A 511 -12.59 3.56 -5.42
C ASP A 511 -11.34 3.34 -6.30
N TYR A 512 -11.24 4.05 -7.41
CA TYR A 512 -10.12 3.94 -8.34
C TYR A 512 -8.81 4.49 -7.75
N GLY A 513 -7.77 3.66 -7.74
CA GLY A 513 -6.44 4.05 -7.29
C GLY A 513 -6.16 3.78 -5.81
N GLN A 514 -6.87 2.84 -5.18
CA GLN A 514 -6.59 2.41 -3.81
C GLN A 514 -5.14 1.93 -3.63
N GLY A 515 -4.64 2.01 -2.39
CA GLY A 515 -3.40 1.39 -1.98
C GLY A 515 -2.23 2.34 -1.87
N SER A 516 -1.05 1.93 -2.35
CA SER A 516 0.19 2.70 -2.22
C SER A 516 0.13 4.01 -2.99
N SER A 517 0.78 5.04 -2.43
CA SER A 517 0.98 6.34 -3.11
C SER A 517 2.03 6.22 -4.23
N ARG A 518 1.70 5.50 -5.30
CA ARG A 518 2.60 5.32 -6.44
C ARG A 518 2.33 6.34 -7.52
N ASP A 519 3.26 7.26 -7.72
CA ASP A 519 3.21 8.21 -8.82
C ASP A 519 3.35 7.51 -10.19
N TRP A 520 4.04 6.37 -10.28
CA TRP A 520 4.10 5.57 -11.52
C TRP A 520 2.75 5.05 -12.00
N ALA A 521 1.78 4.87 -11.10
CA ALA A 521 0.40 4.56 -11.50
C ALA A 521 -0.25 5.68 -12.35
N ALA A 522 0.20 6.92 -12.18
CA ALA A 522 -0.20 8.08 -12.99
C ALA A 522 0.81 8.38 -14.13
N LYS A 523 2.11 8.25 -13.87
CA LYS A 523 3.16 8.45 -14.90
C LYS A 523 3.02 7.45 -16.05
N GLY A 524 2.80 6.18 -15.74
CA GLY A 524 2.69 5.12 -16.75
C GLY A 524 1.53 5.38 -17.71
N VAL A 525 0.35 5.70 -17.20
CA VAL A 525 -0.81 6.01 -18.04
C VAL A 525 -0.61 7.31 -18.82
N ARG A 526 0.04 8.31 -18.23
CA ARG A 526 0.39 9.54 -18.96
C ARG A 526 1.33 9.26 -20.13
N LEU A 527 2.38 8.47 -19.93
CA LEU A 527 3.32 8.08 -20.97
C LEU A 527 2.65 7.22 -22.06
N ALA A 528 1.63 6.46 -21.71
CA ALA A 528 0.85 5.66 -22.67
C ALA A 528 -0.07 6.53 -23.57
N GLY A 529 -0.24 7.82 -23.26
CA GLY A 529 -1.12 8.73 -24.02
C GLY A 529 -2.52 8.90 -23.42
N VAL A 530 -2.73 8.50 -22.16
CA VAL A 530 -4.00 8.74 -21.47
C VAL A 530 -4.12 10.21 -21.08
N GLU A 531 -5.16 10.86 -21.59
CA GLU A 531 -5.47 12.28 -21.35
C GLU A 531 -6.48 12.48 -20.24
N ALA A 532 -7.43 11.54 -20.07
CA ALA A 532 -8.45 11.60 -19.05
C ALA A 532 -8.77 10.21 -18.48
N ILE A 533 -9.22 10.20 -17.23
CA ILE A 533 -9.79 9.01 -16.58
C ILE A 533 -11.16 9.41 -16.02
N VAL A 534 -12.20 8.66 -16.37
CA VAL A 534 -13.53 8.85 -15.78
C VAL A 534 -13.86 7.66 -14.90
N ALA A 535 -14.22 7.92 -13.64
CA ALA A 535 -14.50 6.89 -12.63
C ALA A 535 -15.74 7.25 -11.81
N GLU A 536 -16.30 6.27 -11.08
CA GLU A 536 -17.38 6.52 -10.11
C GLU A 536 -16.84 7.19 -8.83
N GLY A 537 -15.53 7.07 -8.56
CA GLY A 537 -14.85 7.73 -7.46
C GLY A 537 -13.35 7.45 -7.47
N PHE A 538 -12.57 8.35 -6.88
CA PHE A 538 -11.12 8.26 -6.82
C PHE A 538 -10.62 8.21 -5.39
N GLU A 539 -9.60 7.40 -5.15
CA GLU A 539 -8.78 7.52 -3.95
C GLU A 539 -7.96 8.82 -3.99
N ARG A 540 -7.89 9.49 -2.86
CA ARG A 540 -7.34 10.86 -2.74
C ARG A 540 -5.93 10.99 -3.32
N ILE A 541 -5.02 10.11 -2.91
CA ILE A 541 -3.60 10.20 -3.30
C ILE A 541 -3.45 10.00 -4.81
N HIS A 542 -4.14 9.00 -5.36
CA HIS A 542 -4.05 8.72 -6.79
C HIS A 542 -4.64 9.83 -7.65
N ARG A 543 -5.79 10.41 -7.23
CA ARG A 543 -6.36 11.59 -7.89
C ARG A 543 -5.34 12.74 -7.99
N THR A 544 -4.66 13.03 -6.87
CA THR A 544 -3.64 14.08 -6.83
C THR A 544 -2.46 13.76 -7.73
N ASN A 545 -2.02 12.50 -7.77
CA ASN A 545 -0.94 12.06 -8.65
C ASN A 545 -1.33 12.19 -10.14
N LEU A 546 -2.57 11.88 -10.52
CA LEU A 546 -3.06 12.08 -11.89
C LEU A 546 -2.94 13.56 -12.31
N ILE A 547 -3.39 14.48 -11.46
CA ILE A 547 -3.28 15.93 -11.71
C ILE A 547 -1.81 16.34 -11.83
N GLY A 548 -0.98 15.88 -10.91
CA GLY A 548 0.45 16.17 -10.91
C GLY A 548 1.19 15.66 -12.16
N MET A 549 0.66 14.63 -12.81
CA MET A 549 1.17 14.10 -14.09
C MET A 549 0.41 14.65 -15.30
N GLY A 550 -0.56 15.54 -15.09
CA GLY A 550 -1.32 16.16 -16.16
C GLY A 550 -2.38 15.25 -16.80
N VAL A 551 -2.93 14.29 -16.08
CA VAL A 551 -4.08 13.47 -16.49
C VAL A 551 -5.34 14.03 -15.85
N LEU A 552 -6.42 14.23 -16.63
CA LEU A 552 -7.67 14.81 -16.13
C LEU A 552 -8.54 13.77 -15.42
N PRO A 553 -8.75 13.91 -14.10
CA PRO A 553 -9.70 13.04 -13.40
C PRO A 553 -11.12 13.59 -13.54
N LEU A 554 -12.05 12.72 -13.95
CA LEU A 554 -13.47 13.00 -14.13
C LEU A 554 -14.29 12.02 -13.30
N GLU A 555 -15.36 12.49 -12.68
CA GLU A 555 -16.22 11.65 -11.85
C GLU A 555 -17.64 11.61 -12.41
N PHE A 556 -18.18 10.40 -12.55
CA PHE A 556 -19.58 10.21 -12.93
C PHE A 556 -20.53 10.79 -11.87
N LYS A 557 -21.67 11.26 -12.32
CA LYS A 557 -22.74 11.66 -11.40
C LYS A 557 -23.36 10.43 -10.71
N PRO A 558 -23.91 10.57 -9.51
CA PRO A 558 -24.56 9.45 -8.81
C PRO A 558 -25.55 8.70 -9.70
N GLY A 559 -25.45 7.37 -9.72
CA GLY A 559 -26.30 6.49 -10.52
C GLY A 559 -25.89 6.34 -11.99
N VAL A 560 -24.87 7.05 -12.45
CA VAL A 560 -24.31 6.94 -13.80
C VAL A 560 -22.97 6.23 -13.73
N ASN A 561 -22.80 5.17 -14.51
CA ASN A 561 -21.54 4.43 -14.57
C ASN A 561 -21.40 3.65 -15.88
N ARG A 562 -20.27 2.97 -16.06
CA ARG A 562 -19.98 2.17 -17.25
C ARG A 562 -21.07 1.15 -17.59
N LYS A 563 -21.70 0.54 -16.56
CA LYS A 563 -22.74 -0.46 -16.75
C LYS A 563 -24.07 0.16 -17.16
N THR A 564 -24.51 1.25 -16.50
CA THR A 564 -25.74 1.95 -16.83
C THR A 564 -25.65 2.61 -18.22
N LEU A 565 -24.46 2.97 -18.65
CA LEU A 565 -24.19 3.50 -19.99
C LEU A 565 -23.97 2.39 -21.04
N GLY A 566 -23.85 1.13 -20.62
CA GLY A 566 -23.61 0.00 -21.52
C GLY A 566 -22.31 0.14 -22.32
N LEU A 567 -21.21 0.59 -21.66
CA LEU A 567 -19.92 0.77 -22.30
C LEU A 567 -19.22 -0.58 -22.49
N ASP A 568 -18.76 -0.86 -23.68
CA ASP A 568 -18.08 -2.12 -24.03
C ASP A 568 -16.65 -1.90 -24.55
N GLY A 569 -16.21 -0.63 -24.63
CA GLY A 569 -14.88 -0.23 -25.07
C GLY A 569 -14.73 -0.07 -26.58
N THR A 570 -15.84 -0.05 -27.35
CA THR A 570 -15.83 0.24 -28.79
C THR A 570 -16.07 1.71 -29.10
N GLU A 571 -16.38 2.49 -28.07
CA GLU A 571 -16.71 3.91 -28.19
C GLU A 571 -15.47 4.78 -28.36
N SER A 572 -15.65 5.98 -28.90
CA SER A 572 -14.68 7.07 -28.75
C SER A 572 -15.28 8.21 -27.93
N TYR A 573 -14.41 9.03 -27.35
CA TYR A 573 -14.81 9.98 -26.32
C TYR A 573 -14.25 11.38 -26.58
N ASP A 574 -15.09 12.39 -26.34
CA ASP A 574 -14.67 13.79 -26.21
C ASP A 574 -15.01 14.31 -24.82
N VAL A 575 -14.24 15.27 -24.31
CA VAL A 575 -14.58 16.03 -23.11
C VAL A 575 -14.70 17.50 -23.48
N ILE A 576 -15.85 18.08 -23.17
CA ILE A 576 -16.20 19.45 -23.52
C ILE A 576 -16.56 20.25 -22.26
N GLY A 577 -16.13 21.49 -22.19
CA GLY A 577 -16.40 22.42 -21.11
C GLY A 577 -15.15 23.11 -20.59
N GLU A 578 -15.36 24.18 -19.84
CA GLU A 578 -14.29 24.95 -19.23
C GLU A 578 -13.84 24.29 -17.92
N ARG A 579 -12.56 24.02 -17.79
CA ARG A 579 -11.96 23.41 -16.60
C ARG A 579 -11.83 24.45 -15.48
N LYS A 580 -12.81 24.43 -14.58
CA LYS A 580 -12.83 25.17 -13.32
C LYS A 580 -12.90 24.20 -12.14
N PRO A 581 -12.56 24.63 -10.93
CA PRO A 581 -12.66 23.77 -9.76
C PRO A 581 -14.04 23.13 -9.64
N ARG A 582 -14.10 21.78 -9.70
CA ARG A 582 -15.31 20.98 -9.60
C ARG A 582 -16.44 21.32 -10.57
N ALA A 583 -16.11 21.94 -11.69
CA ALA A 583 -17.10 22.27 -12.73
C ALA A 583 -17.70 21.00 -13.35
N ASP A 584 -18.92 21.12 -13.81
CA ASP A 584 -19.55 20.10 -14.65
C ASP A 584 -19.02 20.24 -16.08
N LEU A 585 -18.44 19.16 -16.58
CA LEU A 585 -18.03 19.00 -17.98
C LEU A 585 -18.98 18.01 -18.66
N THR A 586 -18.95 18.00 -19.99
CA THR A 586 -19.73 17.05 -20.79
C THR A 586 -18.79 15.98 -21.36
N LEU A 587 -18.97 14.74 -20.98
CA LEU A 587 -18.39 13.57 -21.64
C LEU A 587 -19.29 13.20 -22.83
N VAL A 588 -18.77 13.34 -24.03
CA VAL A 588 -19.46 12.94 -25.26
C VAL A 588 -18.97 11.55 -25.66
N ILE A 589 -19.88 10.62 -25.77
CA ILE A 589 -19.62 9.22 -26.09
C ILE A 589 -20.12 8.96 -27.49
N HIS A 590 -19.22 8.62 -28.40
CA HIS A 590 -19.56 8.27 -29.79
C HIS A 590 -19.56 6.75 -29.92
N ARG A 591 -20.72 6.20 -30.17
CA ARG A 591 -20.90 4.74 -30.34
C ARG A 591 -20.60 4.30 -31.77
N ARG A 592 -20.28 3.04 -31.92
CA ARG A 592 -19.96 2.44 -33.23
C ARG A 592 -21.10 2.47 -34.24
N ASP A 593 -22.36 2.48 -33.76
CA ASP A 593 -23.58 2.62 -34.57
C ASP A 593 -23.88 4.05 -35.01
N GLY A 594 -23.01 5.02 -34.65
CA GLY A 594 -23.17 6.43 -34.95
C GLY A 594 -24.00 7.21 -33.92
N GLN A 595 -24.54 6.53 -32.89
CA GLN A 595 -25.23 7.23 -31.80
C GLN A 595 -24.21 8.03 -30.96
N THR A 596 -24.62 9.23 -30.57
CA THR A 596 -23.86 10.09 -29.66
C THR A 596 -24.64 10.29 -28.36
N VAL A 597 -24.01 10.05 -27.22
CA VAL A 597 -24.57 10.23 -25.89
C VAL A 597 -23.77 11.30 -25.16
N GLN A 598 -24.44 12.28 -24.55
CA GLN A 598 -23.80 13.32 -23.73
C GLN A 598 -24.08 13.04 -22.26
N VAL A 599 -23.02 12.99 -21.46
CA VAL A 599 -23.08 12.65 -20.03
C VAL A 599 -22.43 13.74 -19.21
N PRO A 600 -23.11 14.36 -18.25
CA PRO A 600 -22.49 15.30 -17.34
C PRO A 600 -21.53 14.55 -16.39
N VAL A 601 -20.31 15.06 -16.25
CA VAL A 601 -19.29 14.55 -15.34
C VAL A 601 -18.70 15.68 -14.52
N THR A 602 -18.28 15.40 -13.29
CA THR A 602 -17.62 16.39 -12.45
C THR A 602 -16.11 16.40 -12.73
N CYS A 603 -15.57 17.58 -13.04
CA CYS A 603 -14.13 17.80 -13.12
C CYS A 603 -13.52 17.72 -11.71
N ARG A 604 -12.64 16.74 -11.48
CA ARG A 604 -12.01 16.52 -10.17
C ARG A 604 -10.67 17.25 -10.00
N LEU A 605 -10.58 18.41 -10.63
CA LEU A 605 -9.68 19.49 -10.21
C LEU A 605 -10.41 20.25 -9.11
N ASP A 606 -10.02 20.09 -7.86
CA ASP A 606 -10.82 20.57 -6.74
C ASP A 606 -10.46 21.99 -6.30
N THR A 607 -9.33 22.55 -6.80
CA THR A 607 -8.86 23.91 -6.50
C THR A 607 -8.33 24.62 -7.76
N ALA A 608 -8.24 25.95 -7.71
CA ALA A 608 -7.64 26.75 -8.78
C ALA A 608 -6.16 26.39 -9.02
N GLU A 609 -5.43 26.03 -7.96
CA GLU A 609 -4.04 25.58 -8.09
C GLU A 609 -3.94 24.25 -8.84
N GLU A 610 -4.84 23.29 -8.57
CA GLU A 610 -4.89 22.03 -9.33
C GLU A 610 -5.24 22.26 -10.81
N VAL A 611 -6.10 23.24 -11.12
CA VAL A 611 -6.37 23.65 -12.50
C VAL A 611 -5.09 24.19 -13.15
N SER A 612 -4.37 25.07 -12.48
CA SER A 612 -3.11 25.63 -12.97
C SER A 612 -2.04 24.57 -13.23
N ILE A 613 -1.88 23.61 -12.29
CA ILE A 613 -0.96 22.48 -12.46
C ILE A 613 -1.35 21.61 -13.67
N TYR A 614 -2.64 21.30 -13.80
CA TYR A 614 -3.12 20.51 -14.92
C TYR A 614 -2.90 21.20 -16.27
N GLU A 615 -3.25 22.49 -16.37
CA GLU A 615 -3.10 23.28 -17.60
C GLU A 615 -1.62 23.45 -18.00
N ALA A 616 -0.73 23.55 -17.03
CA ALA A 616 0.72 23.54 -17.27
C ALA A 616 1.24 22.20 -17.82
N GLY A 617 0.45 21.11 -17.72
CA GLY A 617 0.84 19.76 -18.14
C GLY A 617 1.34 18.88 -16.99
N GLY A 618 1.36 19.37 -15.75
CA GLY A 618 1.77 18.66 -14.55
C GLY A 618 2.57 19.55 -13.58
N VAL A 619 2.86 18.99 -12.41
CA VAL A 619 3.53 19.73 -11.34
C VAL A 619 4.96 20.15 -11.70
N LEU A 620 5.73 19.30 -12.40
CA LEU A 620 7.09 19.63 -12.81
C LEU A 620 7.11 20.73 -13.88
N GLN A 621 6.17 20.68 -14.80
CA GLN A 621 6.01 21.67 -15.86
C GLN A 621 5.61 23.03 -15.25
N ARG A 622 4.67 23.03 -14.31
CA ARG A 622 4.27 24.24 -13.59
C ARG A 622 5.45 24.86 -12.85
N PHE A 623 6.21 24.03 -12.11
CA PHE A 623 7.41 24.49 -11.42
C PHE A 623 8.44 25.11 -12.36
N ALA A 624 8.69 24.48 -13.52
CA ALA A 624 9.63 25.03 -14.50
C ALA A 624 9.13 26.36 -15.09
N GLN A 625 7.84 26.50 -15.36
CA GLN A 625 7.26 27.77 -15.83
C GLN A 625 7.41 28.88 -14.80
N ASP A 626 7.05 28.62 -13.53
CA ASP A 626 7.18 29.57 -12.43
C ASP A 626 8.64 30.06 -12.27
N PHE A 627 9.60 29.14 -12.40
CA PHE A 627 11.02 29.47 -12.31
C PHE A 627 11.48 30.36 -13.46
N LEU A 628 11.08 30.07 -14.69
CA LEU A 628 11.40 30.87 -15.87
C LEU A 628 10.75 32.25 -15.83
N GLU A 629 9.53 32.35 -15.35
CA GLU A 629 8.81 33.62 -15.17
C GLU A 629 9.50 34.49 -14.12
N ALA A 630 9.92 33.92 -12.99
CA ALA A 630 10.64 34.63 -11.96
C ALA A 630 12.02 35.16 -12.44
N GLU A 631 12.78 34.37 -13.20
CA GLU A 631 14.03 34.82 -13.80
C GLU A 631 13.84 35.94 -14.83
N SER A 632 12.79 35.83 -15.63
CA SER A 632 12.45 36.86 -16.64
C SER A 632 12.09 38.18 -15.99
N ALA A 633 11.31 38.16 -14.90
CA ALA A 633 10.98 39.34 -14.11
C ALA A 633 12.22 39.99 -13.47
N ALA A 634 13.09 39.19 -12.85
CA ALA A 634 14.35 39.65 -12.24
C ALA A 634 15.35 40.20 -13.28
N GLY A 635 15.31 39.68 -14.52
CA GLY A 635 16.11 40.17 -15.65
C GLY A 635 15.60 41.50 -16.25
N ALA A 636 14.29 41.73 -16.19
CA ALA A 636 13.67 42.98 -16.60
C ALA A 636 13.99 44.13 -15.63
N ASP A 637 13.94 43.88 -14.33
CA ASP A 637 14.31 44.89 -13.31
C ASP A 637 15.81 45.29 -13.38
N LYS A 638 16.69 44.39 -13.75
CA LYS A 638 18.13 44.70 -13.95
C LYS A 638 18.43 45.47 -15.22
N LYS A 639 17.49 45.54 -16.19
CA LYS A 639 17.63 46.33 -17.41
C LYS A 639 16.95 47.72 -17.32
N ALA A 640 16.11 47.91 -16.30
CA ALA A 640 15.39 49.18 -16.07
C ALA A 640 16.05 50.07 -15.00
N GLY A 641 17.10 49.64 -14.35
CA GLY A 641 17.96 50.43 -13.46
C GLY A 641 19.39 50.58 -14.04
#